data_0d648ad3a23d13c48af0041a881c9f72
#
_entry.id   0d648ad3a23d13c48af0041a881c9f72
#
_cell.length_a   1.000
_cell.length_b   1.000
_cell.length_c   1.000
_cell.angle_alpha   90.00
_cell.angle_beta   90.00
_cell.angle_gamma   90.00
#
_symmetry.space_group_name_H-M   'P 1'
#
loop_
_entity.id
_entity.type
_entity.pdbx_description
1 polymer ?
#
loop_
_entity_poly.entity_id
_entity_poly.type
_entity_poly.pdbx_seq_one_letter_code
_entity_poly.pdbx_strand_id
1 'polypeptide(L)'
;MVLAKLPAGTEELTQAQRQVVEAPLEGRMLVTGPTGAGKTTALIARYHFLVEQGIKTDDILVLAMNRPQIHRWRTALRLPAAGPLNILTYFGFVQRELKRFWPLVEPSLPPGPQRLAPLFLTTDAAQYFMELLVEEKRREAGFRHVISPVDRVAIQINDNLNKAAVAGIDYREIGRRLKAARADPDEKAEAFDDMQEVLARFREMCLGGRILSYGLSVEIYRHFLMPHPDYRAQLVGKVRYLLVDNLEESVPAAQDLIALLLEHGAGATLAFSPDGGHSVFWGADPAAALAMARARCRVVELRDAFTCCPATLAWSAILAEAVANVPEAPSPPPLACERMATDLRSDMLLAVGEKVTHLVRQGTPPGDIAVIAPYVDKMLEYTLRGLLLREGIELRNITRSRRLIDAPYALALITVSLLAYPEWGLAPGYGDLLETVRLLLRLDPVRSAVLAEAIIARGGPGLPALDAPTRARIGFRAGERYDALARWLTDYLMGEKLPFPVFLQKVFGEVLAPLGLDTDELMSCRQLLASAQRFAVACEALGHADNTAPGRHFVEMLRRGTVAAESLEGNTEGDAVLLATPYAYLVTGQASAYQVWLDVSSEGWFPSDAKELTNPHVLSRRWPAGGRWDDSMDQAVRRQNAARTVRALARRCRAGLVFAESAYSSAGFEHGGVLSLILDRLLGVDGA
;
A
#
# COMPACT_ATOMS: atom_id res chain seq x y z
N MET A 1 18.25 -39.66 -7.84
CA MET A 1 18.27 -38.34 -7.20
C MET A 1 17.78 -37.32 -8.24
N VAL A 2 16.49 -37.14 -8.34
CA VAL A 2 15.86 -36.23 -9.32
C VAL A 2 15.73 -34.87 -8.64
N LEU A 3 16.68 -33.98 -8.91
CA LEU A 3 16.53 -32.55 -8.57
C LEU A 3 15.24 -32.07 -9.26
N ALA A 4 14.24 -31.73 -8.48
CA ALA A 4 13.02 -31.11 -8.99
C ALA A 4 13.45 -29.94 -9.91
N LYS A 5 12.94 -29.93 -11.14
CA LYS A 5 13.16 -28.82 -12.08
C LYS A 5 12.62 -27.57 -11.43
N LEU A 6 13.51 -26.75 -10.90
CA LEU A 6 13.22 -25.37 -10.52
C LEU A 6 12.55 -24.65 -11.71
N PRO A 7 11.68 -23.64 -11.51
CA PRO A 7 11.02 -22.95 -12.60
C PRO A 7 12.00 -22.53 -13.69
N ALA A 8 11.61 -22.62 -14.96
CA ALA A 8 12.42 -22.22 -16.10
C ALA A 8 12.99 -20.81 -15.88
N GLY A 9 14.33 -20.67 -15.85
CA GLY A 9 15.05 -19.43 -15.57
C GLY A 9 15.76 -19.38 -14.21
N THR A 10 15.70 -20.40 -13.37
CA THR A 10 16.57 -20.52 -12.20
C THR A 10 17.90 -21.13 -12.63
N GLU A 11 18.91 -20.28 -12.68
CA GLU A 11 20.32 -20.66 -12.70
C GLU A 11 20.60 -21.66 -11.57
N GLU A 12 21.64 -22.49 -11.74
CA GLU A 12 22.02 -23.44 -10.69
C GLU A 12 22.24 -22.72 -9.37
N LEU A 13 21.62 -23.25 -8.29
CA LEU A 13 21.80 -22.71 -6.95
C LEU A 13 23.29 -22.66 -6.59
N THR A 14 23.75 -21.57 -5.99
CA THR A 14 25.12 -21.48 -5.47
C THR A 14 25.33 -22.48 -4.34
N GLN A 15 26.59 -22.76 -4.02
CA GLN A 15 26.92 -23.66 -2.92
C GLN A 15 26.31 -23.21 -1.58
N ALA A 16 26.33 -21.90 -1.31
CA ALA A 16 25.75 -21.34 -0.10
C ALA A 16 24.21 -21.50 -0.08
N GLN A 17 23.54 -21.31 -1.21
CA GLN A 17 22.10 -21.55 -1.31
C GLN A 17 21.76 -23.05 -1.14
N ARG A 18 22.54 -23.97 -1.71
CA ARG A 18 22.36 -25.42 -1.50
C ARG A 18 22.49 -25.81 -0.04
N GLN A 19 23.44 -25.24 0.71
CA GLN A 19 23.55 -25.45 2.16
C GLN A 19 22.29 -25.03 2.93
N VAL A 20 21.60 -23.98 2.48
CA VAL A 20 20.31 -23.58 3.07
C VAL A 20 19.22 -24.59 2.70
N VAL A 21 19.17 -25.03 1.44
CA VAL A 21 18.13 -25.93 0.94
C VAL A 21 18.22 -27.31 1.58
N GLU A 22 19.42 -27.87 1.72
CA GLU A 22 19.67 -29.24 2.17
C GLU A 22 19.89 -29.36 3.68
N ALA A 23 19.77 -28.28 4.41
CA ALA A 23 19.95 -28.28 5.87
C ALA A 23 18.97 -29.25 6.58
N PRO A 24 19.30 -29.77 7.79
CA PRO A 24 18.42 -30.64 8.54
C PRO A 24 17.01 -30.08 8.74
N LEU A 25 15.99 -30.97 8.77
CA LEU A 25 14.59 -30.56 8.88
C LEU A 25 14.25 -29.83 10.17
N GLU A 26 14.89 -30.25 11.28
CA GLU A 26 14.71 -29.64 12.60
C GLU A 26 15.62 -28.42 12.81
N GLY A 27 16.46 -28.12 11.83
CA GLY A 27 17.41 -27.01 11.89
C GLY A 27 16.70 -25.65 11.87
N ARG A 28 17.27 -24.70 12.60
CA ARG A 28 16.84 -23.30 12.59
C ARG A 28 17.94 -22.46 11.99
N MET A 29 17.63 -21.78 10.90
CA MET A 29 18.61 -20.99 10.17
C MET A 29 18.16 -19.54 10.02
N LEU A 30 19.13 -18.64 10.16
CA LEU A 30 19.02 -17.24 9.78
C LEU A 30 19.89 -17.03 8.54
N VAL A 31 19.25 -16.88 7.40
CA VAL A 31 19.91 -16.61 6.11
C VAL A 31 20.06 -15.10 5.97
N THR A 32 21.27 -14.62 6.17
CA THR A 32 21.60 -13.20 6.02
C THR A 32 22.27 -12.93 4.68
N GLY A 33 22.07 -11.74 4.17
CA GLY A 33 22.73 -11.30 2.94
C GLY A 33 22.07 -10.04 2.39
N PRO A 34 22.78 -9.28 1.57
CA PRO A 34 22.24 -8.04 1.03
C PRO A 34 21.02 -8.28 0.13
N THR A 35 20.30 -7.21 -0.18
CA THR A 35 19.26 -7.23 -1.22
C THR A 35 19.85 -7.80 -2.51
N GLY A 36 19.13 -8.71 -3.16
CA GLY A 36 19.57 -9.35 -4.40
C GLY A 36 20.50 -10.57 -4.22
N ALA A 37 20.80 -11.01 -2.99
CA ALA A 37 21.66 -12.18 -2.74
C ALA A 37 20.97 -13.56 -2.96
N GLY A 38 19.74 -13.58 -3.50
CA GLY A 38 19.02 -14.84 -3.79
C GLY A 38 18.40 -15.54 -2.58
N LYS A 39 18.17 -14.83 -1.47
CA LYS A 39 17.55 -15.38 -0.25
C LYS A 39 16.17 -15.98 -0.51
N THR A 40 15.26 -15.22 -1.14
CA THR A 40 13.90 -15.71 -1.49
C THR A 40 13.96 -16.95 -2.37
N THR A 41 14.90 -17.02 -3.33
CA THR A 41 15.12 -18.20 -4.18
C THR A 41 15.52 -19.41 -3.34
N ALA A 42 16.43 -19.23 -2.39
CA ALA A 42 16.84 -20.29 -1.48
C ALA A 42 15.68 -20.77 -0.58
N LEU A 43 14.83 -19.85 -0.09
CA LEU A 43 13.66 -20.22 0.71
C LEU A 43 12.61 -20.98 -0.10
N ILE A 44 12.33 -20.58 -1.34
CA ILE A 44 11.42 -21.29 -2.25
C ILE A 44 11.95 -22.70 -2.55
N ALA A 45 13.24 -22.83 -2.86
CA ALA A 45 13.87 -24.12 -3.05
C ALA A 45 13.84 -24.99 -1.77
N ARG A 46 14.05 -24.37 -0.59
CA ARG A 46 13.88 -25.04 0.70
C ARG A 46 12.46 -25.56 0.91
N TYR A 47 11.44 -24.79 0.52
CA TYR A 47 10.04 -25.23 0.59
C TYR A 47 9.80 -26.49 -0.22
N HIS A 48 10.29 -26.56 -1.47
CA HIS A 48 10.22 -27.76 -2.30
C HIS A 48 10.91 -28.96 -1.64
N PHE A 49 12.13 -28.75 -1.13
CA PHE A 49 12.88 -29.79 -0.43
C PHE A 49 12.10 -30.32 0.80
N LEU A 50 11.50 -29.45 1.61
CA LEU A 50 10.70 -29.86 2.77
C LEU A 50 9.51 -30.74 2.38
N VAL A 51 8.81 -30.41 1.28
CA VAL A 51 7.70 -31.17 0.76
C VAL A 51 8.17 -32.53 0.22
N GLU A 52 9.31 -32.58 -0.49
CA GLU A 52 9.96 -33.81 -0.96
C GLU A 52 10.37 -34.74 0.20
N GLN A 53 10.77 -34.16 1.33
CA GLN A 53 11.08 -34.91 2.56
C GLN A 53 9.81 -35.32 3.36
N GLY A 54 8.62 -35.13 2.79
CA GLY A 54 7.36 -35.58 3.35
C GLY A 54 6.69 -34.64 4.37
N ILE A 55 7.15 -33.39 4.50
CA ILE A 55 6.43 -32.39 5.30
C ILE A 55 5.21 -31.92 4.50
N LYS A 56 4.01 -32.00 5.11
CA LYS A 56 2.79 -31.55 4.46
C LYS A 56 2.80 -30.06 4.25
N THR A 57 2.29 -29.59 3.09
CA THR A 57 2.18 -28.15 2.78
C THR A 57 1.40 -27.35 3.83
N ASP A 58 0.41 -27.99 4.46
CA ASP A 58 -0.42 -27.41 5.52
C ASP A 58 0.32 -27.25 6.86
N ASP A 59 1.42 -27.97 7.07
CA ASP A 59 2.27 -27.88 8.27
C ASP A 59 3.44 -26.90 8.10
N ILE A 60 3.58 -26.29 6.90
CA ILE A 60 4.59 -25.26 6.61
C ILE A 60 3.90 -23.89 6.61
N LEU A 61 4.32 -23.02 7.52
CA LEU A 61 3.89 -21.63 7.52
C LEU A 61 4.93 -20.74 6.82
N VAL A 62 4.52 -20.01 5.78
CA VAL A 62 5.33 -18.99 5.13
C VAL A 62 4.78 -17.62 5.50
N LEU A 63 5.61 -16.80 6.15
CA LEU A 63 5.31 -15.39 6.39
C LEU A 63 6.02 -14.55 5.34
N ALA A 64 5.24 -13.88 4.49
CA ALA A 64 5.69 -12.97 3.45
C ALA A 64 5.37 -11.52 3.84
N MET A 65 6.14 -10.58 3.31
CA MET A 65 6.01 -9.16 3.66
C MET A 65 4.68 -8.56 3.15
N ASN A 66 4.28 -8.87 1.90
CA ASN A 66 3.14 -8.26 1.23
C ASN A 66 2.46 -9.20 0.21
N ARG A 67 1.33 -8.75 -0.36
CA ARG A 67 0.58 -9.53 -1.37
C ARG A 67 1.38 -9.82 -2.65
N PRO A 68 2.13 -8.88 -3.27
CA PRO A 68 3.00 -9.18 -4.41
C PRO A 68 3.99 -10.30 -4.13
N GLN A 69 4.59 -10.32 -2.94
CA GLN A 69 5.49 -11.40 -2.55
C GLN A 69 4.74 -12.74 -2.39
N ILE A 70 3.55 -12.76 -1.82
CA ILE A 70 2.70 -13.97 -1.76
C ILE A 70 2.41 -14.49 -3.17
N HIS A 71 2.08 -13.60 -4.11
CA HIS A 71 1.85 -13.99 -5.51
C HIS A 71 3.10 -14.62 -6.13
N ARG A 72 4.26 -13.98 -5.96
CA ARG A 72 5.56 -14.51 -6.39
C ARG A 72 5.84 -15.90 -5.83
N TRP A 73 5.61 -16.11 -4.52
CA TRP A 73 5.74 -17.41 -3.88
C TRP A 73 4.81 -18.45 -4.52
N ARG A 74 3.52 -18.15 -4.67
CA ARG A 74 2.53 -19.06 -5.24
C ARG A 74 2.83 -19.42 -6.69
N THR A 75 3.27 -18.46 -7.48
CA THR A 75 3.64 -18.68 -8.89
C THR A 75 4.91 -19.54 -9.01
N ALA A 76 5.88 -19.37 -8.11
CA ALA A 76 7.12 -20.14 -8.11
C ALA A 76 6.94 -21.57 -7.60
N LEU A 77 5.96 -21.83 -6.73
CA LEU A 77 5.69 -23.16 -6.18
C LEU A 77 4.82 -23.99 -7.15
N ARG A 78 5.48 -24.71 -8.06
CA ARG A 78 4.85 -25.67 -8.98
C ARG A 78 4.86 -27.05 -8.35
N LEU A 79 3.87 -27.35 -7.51
CA LEU A 79 3.73 -28.64 -6.88
C LEU A 79 2.72 -29.51 -7.67
N PRO A 80 3.03 -30.77 -8.00
CA PRO A 80 2.17 -31.65 -8.81
C PRO A 80 0.87 -32.03 -8.08
N ALA A 81 0.91 -32.10 -6.76
CA ALA A 81 -0.25 -32.23 -5.88
C ALA A 81 0.07 -31.53 -4.56
N ALA A 82 -0.74 -30.55 -4.19
CA ALA A 82 -0.55 -29.81 -2.93
C ALA A 82 -1.88 -29.69 -2.19
N GLY A 83 -1.80 -29.83 -0.87
CA GLY A 83 -2.84 -29.35 0.02
C GLY A 83 -2.86 -27.81 0.08
N PRO A 84 -3.60 -27.22 1.02
CA PRO A 84 -3.60 -25.77 1.22
C PRO A 84 -2.20 -25.21 1.44
N LEU A 85 -1.87 -24.13 0.75
CA LEU A 85 -0.60 -23.41 0.94
C LEU A 85 -0.78 -22.33 2.00
N ASN A 86 -0.08 -22.45 3.13
CA ASN A 86 -0.09 -21.45 4.22
C ASN A 86 0.93 -20.33 3.96
N ILE A 87 0.76 -19.59 2.87
CA ILE A 87 1.59 -18.44 2.49
C ILE A 87 0.78 -17.18 2.73
N LEU A 88 1.15 -16.40 3.76
CA LEU A 88 0.36 -15.29 4.27
C LEU A 88 1.27 -14.13 4.67
N THR A 89 0.71 -12.92 4.71
CA THR A 89 1.30 -11.84 5.52
C THR A 89 0.98 -12.11 6.99
N TYR A 90 1.74 -11.48 7.92
CA TYR A 90 1.41 -11.55 9.34
C TYR A 90 -0.04 -11.14 9.61
N PHE A 91 -0.49 -10.03 9.01
CA PHE A 91 -1.85 -9.57 9.18
C PHE A 91 -2.90 -10.56 8.60
N GLY A 92 -2.62 -11.11 7.42
CA GLY A 92 -3.48 -12.15 6.83
C GLY A 92 -3.56 -13.41 7.70
N PHE A 93 -2.45 -13.77 8.37
CA PHE A 93 -2.44 -14.83 9.36
C PHE A 93 -3.33 -14.47 10.56
N VAL A 94 -3.15 -13.28 11.16
CA VAL A 94 -3.96 -12.81 12.29
C VAL A 94 -5.46 -12.83 11.97
N GLN A 95 -5.86 -12.30 10.81
CA GLN A 95 -7.27 -12.31 10.40
C GLN A 95 -7.83 -13.73 10.25
N ARG A 96 -7.05 -14.63 9.65
CA ARG A 96 -7.45 -16.03 9.49
C ARG A 96 -7.67 -16.71 10.84
N GLU A 97 -6.73 -16.51 11.77
CA GLU A 97 -6.80 -17.13 13.09
C GLU A 97 -7.95 -16.56 13.93
N LEU A 98 -8.14 -15.24 13.93
CA LEU A 98 -9.29 -14.62 14.59
C LEU A 98 -10.62 -15.12 14.01
N LYS A 99 -10.71 -15.32 12.69
CA LYS A 99 -11.91 -15.90 12.07
C LYS A 99 -12.21 -17.31 12.55
N ARG A 100 -11.16 -18.14 12.71
CA ARG A 100 -11.29 -19.56 13.07
C ARG A 100 -11.58 -19.76 14.55
N PHE A 101 -10.98 -18.93 15.41
CA PHE A 101 -10.97 -19.08 16.86
C PHE A 101 -11.70 -17.96 17.59
N TRP A 102 -12.58 -17.24 16.88
CA TRP A 102 -13.32 -16.14 17.47
C TRP A 102 -14.10 -16.51 18.74
N PRO A 103 -14.77 -17.67 18.83
CA PRO A 103 -15.45 -18.08 20.06
C PRO A 103 -14.56 -18.14 21.31
N LEU A 104 -13.24 -18.29 21.16
CA LEU A 104 -12.30 -18.24 22.30
C LEU A 104 -12.01 -16.80 22.76
N VAL A 105 -12.22 -15.84 21.90
CA VAL A 105 -11.91 -14.41 22.12
C VAL A 105 -13.14 -13.63 22.60
N GLU A 106 -14.29 -13.91 22.00
CA GLU A 106 -15.53 -13.13 22.19
C GLU A 106 -15.96 -12.97 23.65
N PRO A 107 -15.87 -14.01 24.53
CA PRO A 107 -16.23 -13.86 25.95
C PRO A 107 -15.41 -12.86 26.73
N SER A 108 -14.21 -12.49 26.23
CA SER A 108 -13.31 -11.52 26.87
C SER A 108 -13.54 -10.08 26.40
N LEU A 109 -14.46 -9.86 25.45
CA LEU A 109 -14.75 -8.55 24.91
C LEU A 109 -15.94 -7.89 25.64
N PRO A 110 -16.08 -6.56 25.55
CA PRO A 110 -17.28 -5.87 26.07
C PRO A 110 -18.58 -6.44 25.52
N PRO A 111 -19.73 -6.28 26.21
CA PRO A 111 -21.03 -6.73 25.72
C PRO A 111 -21.31 -6.25 24.29
N GLY A 112 -21.86 -7.11 23.46
CA GLY A 112 -22.17 -6.81 22.05
C GLY A 112 -22.89 -7.98 21.36
N PRO A 113 -23.19 -7.88 20.05
CA PRO A 113 -23.84 -8.94 19.31
C PRO A 113 -22.95 -10.19 19.26
N GLN A 114 -23.55 -11.35 19.49
CA GLN A 114 -22.85 -12.62 19.32
C GLN A 114 -22.60 -12.88 17.83
N ARG A 115 -21.34 -13.21 17.49
CA ARG A 115 -20.92 -13.52 16.12
C ARG A 115 -20.02 -14.75 16.10
N LEU A 116 -20.14 -15.57 15.07
CA LEU A 116 -19.24 -16.71 14.86
C LEU A 116 -17.84 -16.29 14.40
N ALA A 117 -17.72 -15.09 13.85
CA ALA A 117 -16.47 -14.48 13.43
C ALA A 117 -16.59 -12.95 13.45
N PRO A 118 -15.47 -12.23 13.66
CA PRO A 118 -15.50 -10.78 13.59
C PRO A 118 -15.63 -10.29 12.16
N LEU A 119 -16.10 -9.06 11.98
CA LEU A 119 -16.02 -8.33 10.72
C LEU A 119 -14.68 -7.59 10.65
N PHE A 120 -14.13 -7.46 9.45
CA PHE A 120 -12.87 -6.72 9.26
C PHE A 120 -13.12 -5.49 8.40
N LEU A 121 -12.73 -4.32 8.90
CA LEU A 121 -12.73 -3.08 8.13
C LEU A 121 -11.58 -3.06 7.13
N THR A 122 -11.86 -2.54 5.95
CA THR A 122 -10.80 -2.07 5.05
C THR A 122 -10.14 -0.82 5.63
N THR A 123 -8.94 -0.49 5.14
CA THR A 123 -8.24 0.73 5.57
C THR A 123 -9.07 1.97 5.28
N ASP A 124 -9.69 2.02 4.09
CA ASP A 124 -10.52 3.15 3.66
C ASP A 124 -11.76 3.32 4.55
N ALA A 125 -12.45 2.21 4.87
CA ALA A 125 -13.61 2.25 5.77
C ALA A 125 -13.20 2.67 7.20
N ALA A 126 -12.09 2.13 7.73
CA ALA A 126 -11.59 2.54 9.05
C ALA A 126 -11.24 4.04 9.09
N GLN A 127 -10.61 4.55 8.02
CA GLN A 127 -10.32 5.98 7.90
C GLN A 127 -11.60 6.80 7.85
N TYR A 128 -12.57 6.41 7.04
CA TYR A 128 -13.83 7.13 6.90
C TYR A 128 -14.59 7.26 8.25
N PHE A 129 -14.71 6.17 9.00
CA PHE A 129 -15.34 6.23 10.32
C PHE A 129 -14.53 7.05 11.32
N MET A 130 -13.19 7.02 11.23
CA MET A 130 -12.35 7.89 12.03
C MET A 130 -12.54 9.37 11.67
N GLU A 131 -12.68 9.69 10.38
CA GLU A 131 -12.99 11.07 9.92
C GLU A 131 -14.28 11.59 10.52
N LEU A 132 -15.35 10.77 10.59
CA LEU A 132 -16.61 11.17 11.19
C LEU A 132 -16.45 11.54 12.68
N LEU A 133 -15.65 10.76 13.43
CA LEU A 133 -15.36 11.06 14.84
C LEU A 133 -14.50 12.30 15.01
N VAL A 134 -13.52 12.53 14.13
CA VAL A 134 -12.71 13.76 14.13
C VAL A 134 -13.57 14.98 13.79
N GLU A 135 -14.48 14.88 12.82
CA GLU A 135 -15.43 15.95 12.49
C GLU A 135 -16.34 16.30 13.67
N GLU A 136 -16.83 15.29 14.39
CA GLU A 136 -17.63 15.47 15.58
C GLU A 136 -16.83 16.18 16.68
N LYS A 137 -15.60 15.70 16.96
CA LYS A 137 -14.72 16.33 17.95
C LYS A 137 -14.38 17.78 17.61
N ARG A 138 -14.17 18.10 16.33
CA ARG A 138 -13.96 19.50 15.88
C ARG A 138 -15.20 20.38 16.07
N ARG A 139 -16.40 19.84 15.89
CA ARG A 139 -17.66 20.57 16.21
C ARG A 139 -17.79 20.89 17.71
N GLU A 140 -17.23 20.06 18.57
CA GLU A 140 -17.09 20.27 20.01
C GLU A 140 -15.90 21.20 20.37
N ALA A 141 -15.30 21.85 19.40
CA ALA A 141 -14.12 22.71 19.52
C ALA A 141 -12.81 21.98 19.95
N GLY A 142 -12.71 20.66 19.74
CA GLY A 142 -11.45 19.93 19.83
C GLY A 142 -10.49 20.22 18.67
N PHE A 143 -9.23 19.83 18.82
CA PHE A 143 -8.16 20.02 17.83
C PHE A 143 -7.95 21.49 17.40
N ARG A 144 -8.14 22.45 18.32
CA ARG A 144 -8.11 23.91 18.03
C ARG A 144 -6.82 24.38 17.37
N HIS A 145 -5.67 23.83 17.77
CA HIS A 145 -4.35 24.23 17.30
C HIS A 145 -3.76 23.26 16.25
N VAL A 146 -4.58 22.33 15.74
CA VAL A 146 -4.17 21.36 14.71
C VAL A 146 -4.47 21.94 13.34
N ILE A 147 -3.41 22.15 12.54
CA ILE A 147 -3.48 22.75 11.21
C ILE A 147 -3.94 21.70 10.18
N SER A 148 -3.56 20.44 10.37
CA SER A 148 -3.91 19.36 9.45
C SER A 148 -5.42 19.25 9.23
N PRO A 149 -5.89 19.05 7.99
CA PRO A 149 -7.31 18.84 7.71
C PRO A 149 -7.81 17.51 8.31
N VAL A 150 -9.13 17.34 8.39
CA VAL A 150 -9.80 16.19 9.05
C VAL A 150 -9.26 14.85 8.59
N ASP A 151 -9.14 14.66 7.27
CA ASP A 151 -8.63 13.44 6.67
C ASP A 151 -7.22 13.09 7.15
N ARG A 152 -6.34 14.10 7.25
CA ARG A 152 -4.96 13.94 7.72
C ARG A 152 -4.90 13.62 9.20
N VAL A 153 -5.75 14.24 10.01
CA VAL A 153 -5.87 13.94 11.45
C VAL A 153 -6.36 12.48 11.62
N ALA A 154 -7.38 12.07 10.90
CA ALA A 154 -7.92 10.72 10.96
C ALA A 154 -6.88 9.66 10.55
N ILE A 155 -6.09 9.92 9.48
CA ILE A 155 -4.98 9.05 9.08
C ILE A 155 -3.97 8.90 10.23
N GLN A 156 -3.55 10.01 10.85
CA GLN A 156 -2.57 9.99 11.92
C GLN A 156 -3.08 9.23 13.15
N ILE A 157 -4.36 9.37 13.51
CA ILE A 157 -4.96 8.63 14.63
C ILE A 157 -5.01 7.12 14.34
N ASN A 158 -5.46 6.72 13.13
CA ASN A 158 -5.45 5.32 12.72
C ASN A 158 -4.03 4.74 12.70
N ASP A 159 -3.05 5.51 12.21
CA ASP A 159 -1.65 5.11 12.21
C ASP A 159 -1.10 4.90 13.62
N ASN A 160 -1.47 5.77 14.56
CA ASN A 160 -1.05 5.63 15.95
C ASN A 160 -1.64 4.37 16.59
N LEU A 161 -2.91 4.07 16.35
CA LEU A 161 -3.56 2.85 16.82
C LEU A 161 -2.87 1.62 16.23
N ASN A 162 -2.58 1.63 14.93
CA ASN A 162 -1.91 0.53 14.25
C ASN A 162 -0.49 0.30 14.78
N LYS A 163 0.30 1.37 14.95
CA LYS A 163 1.68 1.32 15.45
C LYS A 163 1.73 0.84 16.90
N ALA A 164 0.86 1.34 17.75
CA ALA A 164 0.77 0.90 19.15
C ALA A 164 0.43 -0.60 19.24
N ALA A 165 -0.54 -1.06 18.45
CA ALA A 165 -0.93 -2.48 18.42
C ALA A 165 0.21 -3.40 17.98
N VAL A 166 0.93 -3.07 16.90
CA VAL A 166 2.04 -3.90 16.42
C VAL A 166 3.28 -3.81 17.33
N ALA A 167 3.48 -2.69 18.02
CA ALA A 167 4.52 -2.55 19.03
C ALA A 167 4.15 -3.21 20.36
N GLY A 168 2.86 -3.47 20.61
CA GLY A 168 2.36 -3.98 21.89
C GLY A 168 2.27 -2.94 22.99
N ILE A 169 2.03 -1.70 22.59
CA ILE A 169 1.75 -0.58 23.47
C ILE A 169 0.24 -0.55 23.74
N ASP A 170 -0.16 -0.39 25.00
CA ASP A 170 -1.57 -0.20 25.35
C ASP A 170 -2.12 1.07 24.66
N TYR A 171 -3.28 0.96 24.03
CA TYR A 171 -3.90 2.08 23.33
C TYR A 171 -4.12 3.31 24.23
N ARG A 172 -4.31 3.12 25.54
CA ARG A 172 -4.47 4.19 26.53
C ARG A 172 -3.21 5.02 26.75
N GLU A 173 -2.06 4.50 26.33
CA GLU A 173 -0.77 5.17 26.51
C GLU A 173 -0.36 6.02 25.31
N ILE A 174 -1.05 5.91 24.16
CA ILE A 174 -0.65 6.53 22.90
C ILE A 174 -0.50 8.05 23.06
N GLY A 175 -1.59 8.74 23.46
CA GLY A 175 -1.59 10.19 23.63
C GLY A 175 -0.56 10.65 24.65
N ARG A 176 -0.48 9.97 25.80
CA ARG A 176 0.49 10.28 26.87
C ARG A 176 1.94 10.16 26.37
N ARG A 177 2.29 9.09 25.63
CA ARG A 177 3.65 8.90 25.12
C ARG A 177 4.03 9.96 24.10
N LEU A 178 3.15 10.24 23.14
CA LEU A 178 3.38 11.26 22.12
C LEU A 178 3.50 12.66 22.73
N LYS A 179 2.62 13.00 23.68
CA LYS A 179 2.67 14.26 24.43
C LYS A 179 3.96 14.42 25.23
N ALA A 180 4.37 13.38 25.95
CA ALA A 180 5.59 13.40 26.79
C ALA A 180 6.89 13.46 25.98
N ALA A 181 6.88 12.96 24.74
CA ALA A 181 8.05 12.94 23.87
C ALA A 181 8.32 14.28 23.17
N ARG A 182 7.43 15.26 23.24
CA ARG A 182 7.64 16.59 22.63
C ARG A 182 8.74 17.36 23.36
N ALA A 183 9.59 18.02 22.58
CA ALA A 183 10.66 18.87 23.12
C ALA A 183 10.07 20.07 23.86
N ASP A 184 9.03 20.70 23.28
CA ASP A 184 8.35 21.84 23.87
C ASP A 184 6.87 21.53 24.16
N PRO A 185 6.42 21.74 25.43
CA PRO A 185 5.00 21.72 25.75
C PRO A 185 4.36 23.02 25.22
N ASP A 186 3.76 22.95 24.07
CA ASP A 186 3.06 24.05 23.42
C ASP A 186 1.52 23.91 23.56
N GLU A 187 0.79 24.88 23.01
CA GLU A 187 -0.66 24.92 22.94
C GLU A 187 -1.27 23.68 22.25
N LYS A 188 -0.44 22.94 21.49
CA LYS A 188 -0.87 21.69 20.79
C LYS A 188 -0.89 20.47 21.71
N ALA A 189 -0.44 20.59 22.97
CA ALA A 189 -0.42 19.47 23.90
C ALA A 189 -1.83 18.91 24.18
N GLU A 190 -2.86 19.76 24.16
CA GLU A 190 -4.26 19.35 24.33
C GLU A 190 -4.76 18.48 23.16
N ALA A 191 -4.23 18.67 21.96
CA ALA A 191 -4.62 17.89 20.79
C ALA A 191 -4.32 16.38 20.94
N PHE A 192 -3.34 16.01 21.77
CA PHE A 192 -3.05 14.60 22.08
C PHE A 192 -4.10 13.99 23.03
N ASP A 193 -4.72 14.81 23.87
CA ASP A 193 -5.82 14.38 24.74
C ASP A 193 -7.09 14.19 23.90
N ASP A 194 -7.40 15.14 22.99
CA ASP A 194 -8.47 15.02 21.99
C ASP A 194 -8.30 13.78 21.09
N MET A 195 -7.08 13.57 20.60
CA MET A 195 -6.73 12.39 19.80
C MET A 195 -6.97 11.10 20.60
N GLN A 196 -6.57 11.05 21.88
CA GLN A 196 -6.75 9.89 22.74
C GLN A 196 -8.22 9.57 22.97
N GLU A 197 -9.06 10.60 23.10
CA GLU A 197 -10.51 10.43 23.25
C GLU A 197 -11.15 9.88 21.97
N VAL A 198 -10.83 10.46 20.81
CA VAL A 198 -11.32 9.99 19.50
C VAL A 198 -10.89 8.55 19.25
N LEU A 199 -9.65 8.20 19.55
CA LEU A 199 -9.12 6.86 19.42
C LEU A 199 -9.86 5.85 20.31
N ALA A 200 -10.08 6.19 21.57
CA ALA A 200 -10.80 5.36 22.53
C ALA A 200 -12.25 5.12 22.06
N ARG A 201 -12.92 6.17 21.59
CA ARG A 201 -14.28 6.13 21.05
C ARG A 201 -14.39 5.25 19.79
N PHE A 202 -13.43 5.37 18.85
CA PHE A 202 -13.34 4.50 17.68
C PHE A 202 -13.19 3.04 18.07
N ARG A 203 -12.32 2.76 19.03
CA ARG A 203 -12.09 1.41 19.53
C ARG A 203 -13.34 0.83 20.19
N GLU A 204 -14.01 1.59 21.05
CA GLU A 204 -15.25 1.17 21.73
C GLU A 204 -16.36 0.85 20.72
N MET A 205 -16.59 1.73 19.77
CA MET A 205 -17.55 1.55 18.67
C MET A 205 -17.26 0.27 17.88
N CYS A 206 -16.02 0.06 17.48
CA CYS A 206 -15.62 -1.12 16.71
C CYS A 206 -15.79 -2.42 17.50
N LEU A 207 -15.35 -2.47 18.75
CA LEU A 207 -15.47 -3.67 19.58
C LEU A 207 -16.94 -3.96 19.95
N GLY A 208 -17.74 -2.92 20.19
CA GLY A 208 -19.18 -3.06 20.40
C GLY A 208 -19.88 -3.70 19.21
N GLY A 209 -19.51 -3.37 17.99
CA GLY A 209 -20.03 -3.95 16.75
C GLY A 209 -19.40 -5.30 16.34
N ARG A 210 -18.40 -5.79 17.07
CA ARG A 210 -17.56 -6.95 16.67
C ARG A 210 -16.86 -6.73 15.33
N ILE A 211 -16.37 -5.52 15.13
CA ILE A 211 -15.65 -5.10 13.94
C ILE A 211 -14.19 -4.80 14.30
N LEU A 212 -13.28 -5.22 13.47
CA LEU A 212 -11.86 -5.06 13.72
C LEU A 212 -11.18 -4.30 12.57
N SER A 213 -10.54 -3.18 12.89
CA SER A 213 -9.56 -2.54 12.01
C SER A 213 -8.25 -3.32 12.00
N TYR A 214 -7.24 -2.85 11.24
CA TYR A 214 -5.91 -3.45 11.25
C TYR A 214 -5.33 -3.51 12.68
N GLY A 215 -5.23 -2.37 13.35
CA GLY A 215 -4.67 -2.30 14.70
C GLY A 215 -5.45 -3.13 15.72
N LEU A 216 -6.79 -3.04 15.68
CA LEU A 216 -7.64 -3.83 16.57
C LEU A 216 -7.50 -5.34 16.36
N SER A 217 -7.32 -5.78 15.12
CA SER A 217 -7.08 -7.20 14.83
C SER A 217 -5.80 -7.70 15.50
N VAL A 218 -4.71 -6.93 15.39
CA VAL A 218 -3.42 -7.26 16.02
C VAL A 218 -3.50 -7.18 17.53
N GLU A 219 -4.15 -6.14 18.08
CA GLU A 219 -4.36 -5.97 19.52
C GLU A 219 -5.11 -7.17 20.12
N ILE A 220 -6.26 -7.50 19.54
CA ILE A 220 -7.13 -8.59 20.02
C ILE A 220 -6.44 -9.95 19.88
N TYR A 221 -5.76 -10.21 18.77
CA TYR A 221 -5.00 -11.43 18.60
C TYR A 221 -3.93 -11.59 19.69
N ARG A 222 -3.14 -10.55 19.94
CA ARG A 222 -2.04 -10.57 20.91
C ARG A 222 -2.52 -10.70 22.35
N HIS A 223 -3.59 -10.00 22.73
CA HIS A 223 -4.04 -9.95 24.11
C HIS A 223 -4.92 -11.14 24.50
N PHE A 224 -5.71 -11.67 23.57
CA PHE A 224 -6.72 -12.67 23.90
C PHE A 224 -6.49 -14.04 23.24
N LEU A 225 -6.15 -14.08 21.94
CA LEU A 225 -6.04 -15.34 21.24
C LEU A 225 -4.68 -16.00 21.41
N MET A 226 -3.58 -15.27 21.15
CA MET A 226 -2.22 -15.82 21.21
C MET A 226 -1.83 -16.39 22.60
N PRO A 227 -2.24 -15.79 23.75
CA PRO A 227 -1.98 -16.38 25.06
C PRO A 227 -2.96 -17.50 25.45
N HIS A 228 -4.06 -17.71 24.71
CA HIS A 228 -5.06 -18.73 25.05
C HIS A 228 -4.45 -20.14 24.96
N PRO A 229 -4.53 -20.97 26.03
CA PRO A 229 -3.82 -22.25 26.09
C PRO A 229 -4.18 -23.21 24.96
N ASP A 230 -5.47 -23.40 24.67
CA ASP A 230 -5.94 -24.32 23.64
C ASP A 230 -5.50 -23.88 22.24
N TYR A 231 -5.62 -22.59 21.93
CA TYR A 231 -5.14 -22.04 20.67
C TYR A 231 -3.62 -22.23 20.52
N ARG A 232 -2.86 -21.89 21.58
CA ARG A 232 -1.40 -22.01 21.58
C ARG A 232 -0.96 -23.47 21.35
N ALA A 233 -1.56 -24.41 22.03
CA ALA A 233 -1.28 -25.84 21.85
C ALA A 233 -1.55 -26.29 20.41
N GLN A 234 -2.67 -25.87 19.84
CA GLN A 234 -3.03 -26.20 18.46
C GLN A 234 -2.08 -25.54 17.44
N LEU A 235 -1.76 -24.25 17.62
CA LEU A 235 -0.85 -23.53 16.72
C LEU A 235 0.53 -24.19 16.67
N VAL A 236 1.10 -24.47 17.84
CA VAL A 236 2.41 -25.09 17.97
C VAL A 236 2.41 -26.53 17.42
N GLY A 237 1.35 -27.31 17.69
CA GLY A 237 1.23 -28.66 17.14
C GLY A 237 1.04 -28.71 15.64
N LYS A 238 0.50 -27.64 15.02
CA LYS A 238 0.23 -27.55 13.59
C LYS A 238 1.44 -27.08 12.77
N VAL A 239 2.17 -26.07 13.23
CA VAL A 239 3.28 -25.48 12.49
C VAL A 239 4.56 -26.27 12.75
N ARG A 240 4.90 -27.21 11.86
CA ARG A 240 6.14 -27.99 11.94
C ARG A 240 7.34 -27.26 11.37
N TYR A 241 7.13 -26.41 10.37
CA TYR A 241 8.19 -25.63 9.77
C TYR A 241 7.76 -24.18 9.47
N LEU A 242 8.66 -23.23 9.77
CA LEU A 242 8.43 -21.80 9.56
C LEU A 242 9.41 -21.25 8.53
N LEU A 243 8.90 -20.60 7.50
CA LEU A 243 9.68 -19.82 6.55
C LEU A 243 9.28 -18.35 6.67
N VAL A 244 10.26 -17.48 6.90
CA VAL A 244 10.02 -16.03 6.96
C VAL A 244 10.87 -15.35 5.92
N ASP A 245 10.21 -14.71 4.96
CA ASP A 245 10.88 -13.92 3.92
C ASP A 245 10.82 -12.44 4.30
N ASN A 246 11.96 -11.73 4.22
CA ASN A 246 12.12 -10.34 4.67
C ASN A 246 11.82 -10.13 6.17
N LEU A 247 12.51 -10.86 7.01
CA LEU A 247 12.37 -10.75 8.47
C LEU A 247 12.62 -9.30 8.98
N GLU A 248 13.47 -8.54 8.30
CA GLU A 248 13.76 -7.13 8.57
C GLU A 248 12.54 -6.20 8.45
N GLU A 249 11.53 -6.61 7.69
CA GLU A 249 10.27 -5.86 7.53
C GLU A 249 9.21 -6.28 8.56
N SER A 250 9.55 -7.21 9.46
CA SER A 250 8.60 -7.71 10.45
C SER A 250 8.37 -6.71 11.59
N VAL A 251 7.10 -6.60 11.98
CA VAL A 251 6.69 -5.83 13.16
C VAL A 251 6.91 -6.62 14.45
N PRO A 252 7.08 -5.98 15.62
CA PRO A 252 7.31 -6.68 16.89
C PRO A 252 6.26 -7.75 17.22
N ALA A 253 5.01 -7.52 16.89
CA ALA A 253 3.95 -8.52 17.08
C ALA A 253 4.14 -9.79 16.24
N ALA A 254 4.70 -9.66 15.02
CA ALA A 254 5.08 -10.81 14.19
C ALA A 254 6.32 -11.53 14.76
N GLN A 255 7.26 -10.75 15.29
CA GLN A 255 8.47 -11.31 15.96
C GLN A 255 8.11 -12.12 17.20
N ASP A 256 7.10 -11.69 17.99
CA ASP A 256 6.57 -12.45 19.13
C ASP A 256 6.00 -13.80 18.68
N LEU A 257 5.24 -13.85 17.57
CA LEU A 257 4.72 -15.10 16.99
C LEU A 257 5.86 -16.01 16.50
N ILE A 258 6.84 -15.44 15.78
CA ILE A 258 8.01 -16.19 15.29
C ILE A 258 8.78 -16.79 16.48
N ALA A 259 9.06 -15.99 17.51
CA ALA A 259 9.76 -16.45 18.71
C ALA A 259 8.99 -17.59 19.40
N LEU A 260 7.68 -17.47 19.56
CA LEU A 260 6.82 -18.50 20.10
C LEU A 260 6.97 -19.83 19.35
N LEU A 261 6.88 -19.82 18.02
CA LEU A 261 7.01 -21.02 17.20
C LEU A 261 8.40 -21.64 17.31
N LEU A 262 9.46 -20.81 17.31
CA LEU A 262 10.83 -21.27 17.49
C LEU A 262 11.04 -21.92 18.88
N GLU A 263 10.51 -21.35 19.94
CA GLU A 263 10.64 -21.87 21.31
C GLU A 263 9.99 -23.25 21.48
N HIS A 264 8.95 -23.55 20.69
CA HIS A 264 8.20 -24.80 20.79
C HIS A 264 8.59 -25.84 19.74
N GLY A 265 9.76 -25.76 19.13
CA GLY A 265 10.34 -26.84 18.34
C GLY A 265 10.12 -26.78 16.85
N ALA A 266 9.49 -25.74 16.30
CA ALA A 266 9.38 -25.61 14.84
C ALA A 266 10.78 -25.51 14.20
N GLY A 267 11.03 -26.29 13.11
CA GLY A 267 12.14 -26.05 12.21
C GLY A 267 11.93 -24.71 11.51
N ALA A 268 13.01 -23.98 11.16
CA ALA A 268 12.82 -22.66 10.57
C ALA A 268 13.94 -22.23 9.62
N THR A 269 13.57 -21.46 8.60
CA THR A 269 14.50 -20.69 7.79
C THR A 269 14.00 -19.25 7.65
N LEU A 270 14.75 -18.32 8.23
CA LEU A 270 14.42 -16.89 8.30
C LEU A 270 15.37 -16.12 7.40
N ALA A 271 14.86 -15.36 6.43
CA ALA A 271 15.67 -14.52 5.56
C ALA A 271 15.72 -13.08 6.09
N PHE A 272 16.92 -12.51 6.12
CA PHE A 272 17.15 -11.15 6.61
C PHE A 272 18.09 -10.36 5.69
N SER A 273 17.72 -9.15 5.32
CA SER A 273 18.53 -8.21 4.56
C SER A 273 19.05 -7.09 5.46
N PRO A 274 20.38 -6.96 5.67
CA PRO A 274 20.94 -5.87 6.49
C PRO A 274 20.67 -4.47 5.92
N ASP A 275 20.45 -4.37 4.62
CA ASP A 275 20.12 -3.16 3.86
C ASP A 275 18.61 -2.96 3.64
N GLY A 276 17.76 -3.82 4.22
CA GLY A 276 16.31 -3.72 4.25
C GLY A 276 15.78 -2.93 5.46
N GLY A 277 14.52 -3.13 5.80
CA GLY A 277 13.84 -2.42 6.90
C GLY A 277 13.24 -1.09 6.43
N HIS A 278 12.61 -1.12 5.26
CA HIS A 278 11.96 0.05 4.68
C HIS A 278 10.59 0.34 5.30
N SER A 279 10.04 -0.60 6.07
CA SER A 279 8.72 -0.49 6.71
C SER A 279 8.78 -0.01 8.17
N VAL A 280 9.88 0.63 8.61
CA VAL A 280 10.00 1.17 9.97
C VAL A 280 8.88 2.16 10.29
N PHE A 281 8.49 3.00 9.33
CA PHE A 281 7.37 3.92 9.48
C PHE A 281 6.00 3.20 9.68
N TRP A 282 5.89 1.94 9.30
CA TRP A 282 4.75 1.04 9.61
C TRP A 282 4.92 0.27 10.92
N GLY A 283 6.03 0.44 11.62
CA GLY A 283 6.32 -0.21 12.90
C GLY A 283 7.22 -1.44 12.80
N ALA A 284 7.89 -1.68 11.66
CA ALA A 284 8.92 -2.73 11.59
C ALA A 284 10.11 -2.42 12.51
N ASP A 285 10.69 -3.46 13.11
CA ASP A 285 11.88 -3.35 13.97
C ASP A 285 12.98 -4.32 13.51
N PRO A 286 13.80 -3.92 12.52
CA PRO A 286 14.84 -4.77 11.95
C PRO A 286 15.87 -5.26 12.96
N ALA A 287 16.23 -4.41 13.93
CA ALA A 287 17.26 -4.76 14.87
C ALA A 287 16.76 -5.71 15.96
N ALA A 288 15.50 -5.58 16.43
CA ALA A 288 14.89 -6.58 17.30
C ALA A 288 14.72 -7.91 16.59
N ALA A 289 14.29 -7.89 15.31
CA ALA A 289 14.18 -9.07 14.46
C ALA A 289 15.52 -9.82 14.35
N LEU A 290 16.60 -9.09 14.05
CA LEU A 290 17.94 -9.67 13.95
C LEU A 290 18.44 -10.25 15.27
N ALA A 291 18.25 -9.52 16.37
CA ALA A 291 18.65 -9.98 17.71
C ALA A 291 17.88 -11.25 18.11
N MET A 292 16.57 -11.27 17.90
CA MET A 292 15.70 -12.42 18.17
C MET A 292 16.13 -13.65 17.37
N ALA A 293 16.41 -13.49 16.09
CA ALA A 293 16.78 -14.59 15.21
C ALA A 293 18.22 -15.10 15.48
N ARG A 294 19.20 -14.22 15.74
CA ARG A 294 20.57 -14.61 16.09
C ARG A 294 20.66 -15.42 17.38
N ALA A 295 19.79 -15.10 18.35
CA ALA A 295 19.75 -15.83 19.61
C ALA A 295 19.22 -17.28 19.48
N ARG A 296 18.52 -17.60 18.37
CA ARG A 296 17.78 -18.87 18.22
C ARG A 296 18.14 -19.68 16.98
N CYS A 297 18.87 -19.08 16.03
CA CYS A 297 19.14 -19.68 14.72
C CYS A 297 20.64 -19.66 14.39
N ARG A 298 21.09 -20.69 13.67
CA ARG A 298 22.43 -20.71 13.05
C ARG A 298 22.45 -19.71 11.90
N VAL A 299 23.45 -18.85 11.82
CA VAL A 299 23.60 -17.87 10.75
C VAL A 299 24.26 -18.52 9.53
N VAL A 300 23.65 -18.29 8.36
CA VAL A 300 24.21 -18.62 7.02
C VAL A 300 24.24 -17.33 6.22
N GLU A 301 25.39 -16.97 5.67
CA GLU A 301 25.58 -15.74 4.92
C GLU A 301 25.59 -15.99 3.41
N LEU A 302 24.72 -15.29 2.65
CA LEU A 302 24.75 -15.23 1.19
C LEU A 302 25.38 -13.91 0.76
N ARG A 303 26.46 -13.96 -0.01
CA ARG A 303 27.25 -12.78 -0.40
C ARG A 303 27.06 -12.35 -1.85
N ASP A 304 26.38 -13.16 -2.64
CA ASP A 304 26.16 -12.92 -4.06
C ASP A 304 25.33 -11.68 -4.33
N ALA A 305 25.43 -11.12 -5.54
CA ALA A 305 24.69 -9.95 -5.97
C ALA A 305 24.12 -10.20 -7.38
N PHE A 306 22.88 -10.68 -7.44
CA PHE A 306 22.22 -11.04 -8.71
C PHE A 306 21.42 -9.89 -9.34
N THR A 307 21.21 -8.79 -8.60
CA THR A 307 20.31 -7.69 -9.00
C THR A 307 21.04 -6.39 -9.33
N CYS A 308 22.36 -6.38 -9.27
CA CYS A 308 23.20 -5.23 -9.59
C CYS A 308 24.51 -5.67 -10.26
N CYS A 309 25.15 -4.75 -11.01
CA CYS A 309 26.49 -4.95 -11.52
C CYS A 309 27.54 -4.49 -10.48
N PRO A 310 28.84 -4.83 -10.66
CA PRO A 310 29.90 -4.42 -9.75
C PRO A 310 29.97 -2.89 -9.54
N ALA A 311 29.70 -2.11 -10.58
CA ALA A 311 29.71 -0.68 -10.54
C ALA A 311 28.58 -0.11 -9.68
N THR A 312 27.33 -0.53 -9.90
CA THR A 312 26.18 -0.09 -9.09
C THR A 312 26.23 -0.62 -7.66
N LEU A 313 26.87 -1.78 -7.46
CA LEU A 313 27.17 -2.31 -6.13
C LEU A 313 28.14 -1.38 -5.36
N ALA A 314 29.23 -0.94 -5.98
CA ALA A 314 30.17 0.00 -5.38
C ALA A 314 29.47 1.35 -5.05
N TRP A 315 28.69 1.87 -6.00
CA TRP A 315 27.88 3.06 -5.77
C TRP A 315 26.93 2.92 -4.59
N SER A 316 26.25 1.81 -4.48
CA SER A 316 25.30 1.59 -3.40
C SER A 316 25.94 1.78 -2.01
N ALA A 317 27.22 1.41 -1.87
CA ALA A 317 27.95 1.60 -0.62
C ALA A 317 28.37 3.05 -0.42
N ILE A 318 29.01 3.65 -1.43
CA ILE A 318 29.57 5.01 -1.37
C ILE A 318 28.45 6.05 -1.18
N LEU A 319 27.39 5.96 -1.99
CA LEU A 319 26.26 6.88 -1.90
C LEU A 319 25.55 6.80 -0.54
N ALA A 320 25.35 5.58 -0.03
CA ALA A 320 24.73 5.43 1.27
C ALA A 320 25.60 5.96 2.42
N GLU A 321 26.91 5.75 2.36
CA GLU A 321 27.84 6.30 3.34
C GLU A 321 27.83 7.82 3.31
N ALA A 322 27.89 8.43 2.11
CA ALA A 322 27.85 9.87 1.93
C ALA A 322 26.54 10.49 2.44
N VAL A 323 25.41 9.81 2.24
CA VAL A 323 24.09 10.26 2.75
C VAL A 323 24.00 10.13 4.27
N ALA A 324 24.57 9.07 4.86
CA ALA A 324 24.54 8.88 6.32
C ALA A 324 25.42 9.88 7.06
N ASN A 325 26.66 10.09 6.60
CA ASN A 325 27.72 10.74 7.36
C ASN A 325 28.25 12.06 6.78
N VAL A 326 27.84 12.47 5.56
CA VAL A 326 28.34 13.66 4.83
C VAL A 326 29.88 13.73 4.90
N PRO A 327 30.63 12.88 4.19
CA PRO A 327 32.06 12.71 4.34
C PRO A 327 32.86 13.91 3.84
N GLU A 328 34.06 14.10 4.40
CA GLU A 328 35.11 14.93 3.85
C GLU A 328 35.70 14.21 2.62
N ALA A 329 35.22 14.54 1.42
CA ALA A 329 35.71 14.09 0.11
C ALA A 329 35.98 12.58 -0.08
N PRO A 330 34.98 11.76 -0.49
CA PRO A 330 35.23 10.42 -0.98
C PRO A 330 35.82 10.44 -2.41
N SER A 331 36.70 9.47 -2.73
CA SER A 331 37.13 9.26 -4.11
C SER A 331 35.98 8.82 -4.99
N PRO A 332 35.75 9.42 -6.17
CA PRO A 332 34.67 9.02 -7.05
C PRO A 332 34.90 7.58 -7.55
N PRO A 333 33.88 6.74 -7.54
CA PRO A 333 33.97 5.41 -8.12
C PRO A 333 33.98 5.45 -9.66
N PRO A 334 34.61 4.48 -10.34
CA PRO A 334 34.52 4.37 -11.80
C PRO A 334 33.09 4.01 -12.21
N LEU A 335 32.42 4.83 -13.12
CA LEU A 335 31.02 4.62 -13.23
C LEU A 335 30.20 4.94 -14.42
N ALA A 336 29.20 4.09 -14.59
CA ALA A 336 27.97 4.26 -15.36
C ALA A 336 26.90 5.07 -14.58
N CYS A 337 27.17 6.33 -14.27
CA CYS A 337 26.11 7.26 -13.85
C CYS A 337 26.15 8.52 -14.71
N GLU A 338 24.97 9.05 -14.92
CA GLU A 338 24.76 10.28 -15.69
C GLU A 338 23.99 11.27 -14.81
N ARG A 339 24.37 12.53 -14.86
CA ARG A 339 23.65 13.61 -14.22
C ARG A 339 23.05 14.53 -15.26
N MET A 340 21.79 14.89 -15.09
CA MET A 340 21.02 15.77 -15.94
C MET A 340 20.52 16.93 -15.07
N ALA A 341 21.11 18.10 -15.22
CA ALA A 341 20.73 19.32 -14.51
C ALA A 341 20.07 20.30 -15.49
N THR A 342 18.95 20.89 -15.06
CA THR A 342 18.20 21.90 -15.83
C THR A 342 17.73 23.00 -14.89
N ASP A 343 17.33 24.14 -15.45
CA ASP A 343 16.76 25.21 -14.63
C ASP A 343 15.32 24.90 -14.23
N LEU A 344 14.49 24.47 -15.17
CA LEU A 344 13.08 24.25 -14.96
C LEU A 344 12.76 22.74 -14.86
N ARG A 345 11.81 22.41 -13.99
CA ARG A 345 11.31 21.04 -13.85
C ARG A 345 10.67 20.49 -15.13
N SER A 346 10.03 21.36 -15.93
CA SER A 346 9.50 20.97 -17.24
C SER A 346 10.59 20.46 -18.19
N ASP A 347 11.74 21.14 -18.22
CA ASP A 347 12.86 20.79 -19.08
C ASP A 347 13.53 19.49 -18.61
N MET A 348 13.63 19.30 -17.29
CA MET A 348 14.07 18.03 -16.69
C MET A 348 13.17 16.87 -17.15
N LEU A 349 11.84 17.04 -17.12
CA LEU A 349 10.91 15.98 -17.54
C LEU A 349 11.03 15.67 -19.03
N LEU A 350 11.24 16.69 -19.89
CA LEU A 350 11.51 16.51 -21.32
C LEU A 350 12.80 15.71 -21.54
N ALA A 351 13.88 16.12 -20.91
CA ALA A 351 15.18 15.46 -21.01
C ALA A 351 15.13 13.99 -20.50
N VAL A 352 14.38 13.73 -19.43
CA VAL A 352 14.15 12.38 -18.93
C VAL A 352 13.34 11.53 -19.92
N GLY A 353 12.29 12.10 -20.52
CA GLY A 353 11.51 11.41 -21.58
C GLY A 353 12.39 11.03 -22.78
N GLU A 354 13.25 11.94 -23.24
CA GLU A 354 14.23 11.68 -24.32
C GLU A 354 15.24 10.61 -23.92
N LYS A 355 15.76 10.65 -22.67
CA LYS A 355 16.69 9.64 -22.16
C LYS A 355 16.07 8.25 -22.11
N VAL A 356 14.86 8.14 -21.58
CA VAL A 356 14.13 6.83 -21.54
C VAL A 356 13.89 6.32 -22.96
N THR A 357 13.44 7.17 -23.89
CA THR A 357 13.25 6.82 -25.28
C THR A 357 14.56 6.34 -25.95
N HIS A 358 15.66 7.02 -25.64
CA HIS A 358 16.98 6.63 -26.15
C HIS A 358 17.40 5.23 -25.64
N LEU A 359 17.21 4.94 -24.35
CA LEU A 359 17.51 3.63 -23.77
C LEU A 359 16.68 2.51 -24.42
N VAL A 360 15.38 2.77 -24.65
CA VAL A 360 14.51 1.80 -25.34
C VAL A 360 14.97 1.58 -26.78
N ARG A 361 15.33 2.64 -27.52
CA ARG A 361 15.86 2.54 -28.89
C ARG A 361 17.21 1.82 -28.95
N GLN A 362 18.01 1.82 -27.87
CA GLN A 362 19.23 1.03 -27.74
C GLN A 362 18.96 -0.45 -27.40
N GLY A 363 17.69 -0.87 -27.27
CA GLY A 363 17.30 -2.26 -27.06
C GLY A 363 17.03 -2.61 -25.59
N THR A 364 16.98 -1.65 -24.68
CA THR A 364 16.55 -1.91 -23.30
C THR A 364 15.01 -2.10 -23.26
N PRO A 365 14.51 -3.25 -22.78
CA PRO A 365 13.06 -3.42 -22.64
C PRO A 365 12.44 -2.33 -21.74
N PRO A 366 11.27 -1.75 -22.07
CA PRO A 366 10.60 -0.76 -21.24
C PRO A 366 10.43 -1.19 -19.79
N GLY A 367 10.06 -2.44 -19.52
CA GLY A 367 9.92 -2.99 -18.16
C GLY A 367 11.21 -3.08 -17.35
N ASP A 368 12.36 -2.91 -18.00
CA ASP A 368 13.69 -2.87 -17.37
C ASP A 368 14.17 -1.44 -17.05
N ILE A 369 13.32 -0.44 -17.25
CA ILE A 369 13.58 0.97 -16.92
C ILE A 369 12.63 1.41 -15.79
N ALA A 370 13.19 1.96 -14.72
CA ALA A 370 12.42 2.54 -13.61
C ALA A 370 12.72 4.03 -13.47
N VAL A 371 11.67 4.85 -13.46
CA VAL A 371 11.72 6.27 -13.14
C VAL A 371 11.24 6.44 -11.69
N ILE A 372 12.11 6.94 -10.82
CA ILE A 372 11.91 6.97 -9.37
C ILE A 372 11.93 8.43 -8.91
N ALA A 373 10.84 8.90 -8.32
CA ALA A 373 10.70 10.26 -7.82
C ALA A 373 10.25 10.27 -6.35
N PRO A 374 10.72 11.21 -5.52
CA PRO A 374 10.29 11.28 -4.11
C PRO A 374 8.78 11.52 -3.99
N TYR A 375 8.20 12.23 -4.96
CA TYR A 375 6.77 12.46 -5.09
C TYR A 375 6.34 12.22 -6.54
N VAL A 376 5.30 11.40 -6.73
CA VAL A 376 4.68 11.19 -8.03
C VAL A 376 3.36 11.95 -8.06
N ASP A 377 3.38 13.16 -8.63
CA ASP A 377 2.19 13.98 -8.82
C ASP A 377 1.53 13.72 -10.20
N LYS A 378 0.32 14.27 -10.38
CA LYS A 378 -0.43 14.10 -11.64
C LYS A 378 0.27 14.76 -12.84
N MET A 379 0.99 15.86 -12.62
CA MET A 379 1.70 16.59 -13.70
C MET A 379 2.87 15.74 -14.19
N LEU A 380 3.68 15.20 -13.27
CA LEU A 380 4.78 14.28 -13.59
C LEU A 380 4.28 13.09 -14.42
N GLU A 381 3.24 12.40 -13.91
CA GLU A 381 2.68 11.23 -14.59
C GLU A 381 2.13 11.60 -15.99
N TYR A 382 1.34 12.67 -16.09
CA TYR A 382 0.75 13.11 -17.34
C TYR A 382 1.80 13.49 -18.38
N THR A 383 2.80 14.27 -17.99
CA THR A 383 3.86 14.73 -18.88
C THR A 383 4.70 13.57 -19.40
N LEU A 384 5.21 12.70 -18.52
CA LEU A 384 6.01 11.56 -18.96
C LEU A 384 5.20 10.57 -19.77
N ARG A 385 3.95 10.29 -19.38
CA ARG A 385 3.05 9.42 -20.15
C ARG A 385 2.83 9.98 -21.56
N GLY A 386 2.57 11.27 -21.68
CA GLY A 386 2.36 11.92 -22.98
C GLY A 386 3.60 11.89 -23.87
N LEU A 387 4.80 12.08 -23.31
CA LEU A 387 6.07 12.00 -24.04
C LEU A 387 6.35 10.58 -24.54
N LEU A 388 6.28 9.59 -23.64
CA LEU A 388 6.61 8.20 -23.95
C LEU A 388 5.57 7.55 -24.88
N LEU A 389 4.29 7.89 -24.74
CA LEU A 389 3.22 7.36 -25.60
C LEU A 389 3.39 7.76 -27.07
N ARG A 390 3.94 8.95 -27.36
CA ARG A 390 4.27 9.39 -28.74
C ARG A 390 5.29 8.48 -29.41
N GLU A 391 6.12 7.81 -28.62
CA GLU A 391 7.12 6.86 -29.08
C GLU A 391 6.65 5.40 -28.96
N GLY A 392 5.35 5.19 -28.64
CA GLY A 392 4.78 3.84 -28.46
C GLY A 392 5.23 3.14 -27.18
N ILE A 393 5.79 3.88 -26.21
CA ILE A 393 6.29 3.34 -24.93
C ILE A 393 5.22 3.56 -23.86
N GLU A 394 4.81 2.48 -23.21
CA GLU A 394 3.87 2.55 -22.09
C GLU A 394 4.55 2.97 -20.79
N LEU A 395 3.86 3.78 -19.97
CA LEU A 395 4.27 4.18 -18.61
C LEU A 395 3.29 3.61 -17.60
N ARG A 396 3.79 2.85 -16.61
CA ARG A 396 3.01 2.29 -15.52
C ARG A 396 3.39 2.91 -14.19
N ASN A 397 2.47 3.67 -13.60
CA ASN A 397 2.63 4.21 -12.25
C ASN A 397 2.24 3.15 -11.21
N ILE A 398 3.22 2.70 -10.41
CA ILE A 398 3.03 1.73 -9.34
C ILE A 398 2.93 2.35 -7.94
N THR A 399 3.02 3.68 -7.85
CA THR A 399 2.90 4.41 -6.58
C THR A 399 1.47 4.51 -6.11
N ARG A 400 0.55 4.70 -7.04
CA ARG A 400 -0.88 4.88 -6.75
C ARG A 400 -1.66 3.66 -7.21
N SER A 401 -2.40 3.09 -6.30
CA SER A 401 -3.47 2.17 -6.67
C SER A 401 -4.56 2.95 -7.39
N ARG A 402 -5.08 2.41 -8.50
CA ARG A 402 -6.26 2.98 -9.16
C ARG A 402 -7.45 2.83 -8.21
N ARG A 403 -8.19 3.91 -7.98
CA ARG A 403 -9.41 3.85 -7.18
C ARG A 403 -10.51 3.15 -7.95
N LEU A 404 -11.43 2.51 -7.25
CA LEU A 404 -12.61 1.90 -7.87
C LEU A 404 -13.38 2.89 -8.74
N ILE A 405 -13.54 4.13 -8.25
CA ILE A 405 -14.27 5.20 -8.96
C ILE A 405 -13.55 5.69 -10.25
N ASP A 406 -12.26 5.36 -10.43
CA ASP A 406 -11.54 5.71 -11.66
C ASP A 406 -11.83 4.72 -12.83
N ALA A 407 -12.54 3.60 -12.56
CA ALA A 407 -12.98 2.67 -13.59
C ALA A 407 -14.32 3.13 -14.16
N PRO A 408 -14.46 3.28 -15.51
CA PRO A 408 -15.64 3.91 -16.12
C PRO A 408 -16.98 3.26 -15.74
N TYR A 409 -17.05 1.93 -15.72
CA TYR A 409 -18.28 1.21 -15.38
C TYR A 409 -18.58 1.25 -13.86
N ALA A 410 -17.56 1.26 -13.00
CA ALA A 410 -17.73 1.47 -11.56
C ALA A 410 -18.22 2.90 -11.27
N LEU A 411 -17.67 3.90 -11.96
CA LEU A 411 -18.16 5.27 -11.90
C LEU A 411 -19.63 5.38 -12.37
N ALA A 412 -20.00 4.69 -13.44
CA ALA A 412 -21.38 4.67 -13.91
C ALA A 412 -22.35 4.07 -12.89
N LEU A 413 -21.96 2.99 -12.17
CA LEU A 413 -22.76 2.42 -11.08
C LEU A 413 -23.02 3.46 -9.98
N ILE A 414 -21.99 4.20 -9.58
CA ILE A 414 -22.10 5.25 -8.54
C ILE A 414 -22.93 6.43 -9.04
N THR A 415 -22.72 6.86 -10.30
CA THR A 415 -23.47 8.00 -10.88
C THR A 415 -24.95 7.69 -11.01
N VAL A 416 -25.30 6.49 -11.49
CA VAL A 416 -26.71 6.04 -11.56
C VAL A 416 -27.31 5.94 -10.14
N SER A 417 -26.51 5.52 -9.13
CA SER A 417 -26.96 5.51 -7.74
C SER A 417 -27.33 6.90 -7.23
N LEU A 418 -26.54 7.91 -7.54
CA LEU A 418 -26.80 9.29 -7.15
C LEU A 418 -28.07 9.86 -7.78
N LEU A 419 -28.41 9.42 -8.99
CA LEU A 419 -29.67 9.78 -9.66
C LEU A 419 -30.87 9.03 -9.06
N ALA A 420 -30.65 7.83 -8.52
CA ALA A 420 -31.71 6.97 -7.97
C ALA A 420 -32.02 7.24 -6.48
N TYR A 421 -31.09 7.90 -5.76
CA TYR A 421 -31.22 8.21 -4.32
C TYR A 421 -31.08 9.72 -4.05
N PRO A 422 -32.00 10.57 -4.54
CA PRO A 422 -31.95 12.02 -4.32
C PRO A 422 -32.02 12.41 -2.85
N GLU A 423 -32.60 11.56 -1.99
CA GLU A 423 -32.69 11.74 -0.55
C GLU A 423 -31.32 11.77 0.16
N TRP A 424 -30.25 11.30 -0.49
CA TRP A 424 -28.90 11.43 0.06
C TRP A 424 -28.37 12.87 0.06
N GLY A 425 -28.99 13.78 -0.71
CA GLY A 425 -28.52 15.16 -0.87
C GLY A 425 -27.18 15.25 -1.61
N LEU A 426 -26.79 14.18 -2.31
CA LEU A 426 -25.58 14.10 -3.12
C LEU A 426 -25.97 14.14 -4.60
N ALA A 427 -25.37 15.06 -5.37
CA ALA A 427 -25.57 15.13 -6.81
C ALA A 427 -24.33 14.57 -7.55
N PRO A 428 -24.51 13.97 -8.74
CA PRO A 428 -23.37 13.60 -9.59
C PRO A 428 -22.63 14.85 -10.09
N GLY A 429 -21.29 14.76 -10.17
CA GLY A 429 -20.48 15.81 -10.78
C GLY A 429 -20.66 15.87 -12.30
N TYR A 430 -20.33 17.02 -12.91
CA TYR A 430 -20.37 17.17 -14.37
C TYR A 430 -19.53 16.10 -15.09
N GLY A 431 -18.28 15.89 -14.65
CA GLY A 431 -17.40 14.88 -15.23
C GLY A 431 -17.94 13.47 -15.07
N ASP A 432 -18.52 13.14 -13.91
CA ASP A 432 -19.10 11.82 -13.64
C ASP A 432 -20.29 11.55 -14.57
N LEU A 433 -21.17 12.55 -14.74
CA LEU A 433 -22.31 12.47 -15.67
C LEU A 433 -21.84 12.35 -17.12
N LEU A 434 -20.88 13.19 -17.55
CA LEU A 434 -20.34 13.18 -18.91
C LEU A 434 -19.81 11.78 -19.26
N GLU A 435 -18.96 11.21 -18.41
CA GLU A 435 -18.39 9.87 -18.65
C GLU A 435 -19.47 8.77 -18.59
N THR A 436 -20.42 8.89 -17.67
CA THR A 436 -21.52 7.92 -17.55
C THR A 436 -22.43 7.93 -18.77
N VAL A 437 -22.88 9.10 -19.25
CA VAL A 437 -23.75 9.17 -20.45
C VAL A 437 -22.98 8.79 -21.71
N ARG A 438 -21.68 9.12 -21.80
CA ARG A 438 -20.81 8.67 -22.90
C ARG A 438 -20.79 7.15 -22.98
N LEU A 439 -20.61 6.48 -21.85
CA LEU A 439 -20.54 5.04 -21.75
C LEU A 439 -21.89 4.36 -22.04
N LEU A 440 -22.94 4.73 -21.29
CA LEU A 440 -24.25 4.07 -21.35
C LEU A 440 -24.97 4.30 -22.67
N LEU A 441 -24.83 5.48 -23.27
CA LEU A 441 -25.52 5.86 -24.51
C LEU A 441 -24.63 5.73 -25.76
N ARG A 442 -23.34 5.36 -25.56
CA ARG A 442 -22.32 5.24 -26.62
C ARG A 442 -22.21 6.54 -27.44
N LEU A 443 -22.06 7.66 -26.75
CA LEU A 443 -21.90 8.98 -27.34
C LEU A 443 -20.43 9.35 -27.51
N ASP A 444 -20.17 10.22 -28.48
CA ASP A 444 -18.89 10.93 -28.55
C ASP A 444 -18.79 12.00 -27.45
N PRO A 445 -17.57 12.51 -27.15
CA PRO A 445 -17.39 13.47 -26.07
C PRO A 445 -18.22 14.76 -26.19
N VAL A 446 -18.42 15.26 -27.42
CA VAL A 446 -19.15 16.52 -27.64
C VAL A 446 -20.64 16.35 -27.34
N ARG A 447 -21.26 15.28 -27.87
CA ARG A 447 -22.67 14.96 -27.58
C ARG A 447 -22.90 14.62 -26.11
N SER A 448 -21.91 13.96 -25.46
CA SER A 448 -21.95 13.67 -24.03
C SER A 448 -21.94 14.96 -23.19
N ALA A 449 -21.10 15.93 -23.56
CA ALA A 449 -21.06 17.24 -22.90
C ALA A 449 -22.41 17.97 -23.00
N VAL A 450 -22.98 18.07 -24.19
CA VAL A 450 -24.30 18.68 -24.40
C VAL A 450 -25.39 18.03 -23.55
N LEU A 451 -25.37 16.71 -23.43
CA LEU A 451 -26.34 15.98 -22.64
C LEU A 451 -26.12 16.16 -21.13
N ALA A 452 -24.88 16.09 -20.66
CA ALA A 452 -24.53 16.30 -19.25
C ALA A 452 -24.92 17.72 -18.78
N GLU A 453 -24.65 18.74 -19.60
CA GLU A 453 -25.09 20.12 -19.33
C GLU A 453 -26.62 20.23 -19.23
N ALA A 454 -27.35 19.59 -20.15
CA ALA A 454 -28.81 19.61 -20.14
C ALA A 454 -29.41 18.92 -18.91
N ILE A 455 -28.79 17.82 -18.43
CA ILE A 455 -29.20 17.13 -17.20
C ILE A 455 -28.97 18.02 -15.99
N ILE A 456 -27.80 18.62 -15.85
CA ILE A 456 -27.44 19.47 -14.69
C ILE A 456 -28.28 20.72 -14.67
N ALA A 457 -28.48 21.39 -15.83
CA ALA A 457 -29.25 22.63 -15.90
C ALA A 457 -30.71 22.48 -15.45
N ARG A 458 -31.28 21.31 -15.63
CA ARG A 458 -32.68 21.03 -15.21
C ARG A 458 -32.78 20.55 -13.78
N GLY A 459 -31.72 19.85 -13.31
CA GLY A 459 -31.70 19.32 -11.94
C GLY A 459 -32.85 18.34 -11.65
N GLY A 460 -32.94 17.92 -10.38
CA GLY A 460 -34.01 17.05 -9.90
C GLY A 460 -33.65 15.56 -9.87
N PRO A 461 -34.55 14.72 -9.33
CA PRO A 461 -34.36 13.28 -9.23
C PRO A 461 -34.44 12.60 -10.60
N GLY A 462 -33.63 11.58 -10.82
CA GLY A 462 -33.62 10.81 -12.05
C GLY A 462 -33.03 11.55 -13.24
N LEU A 463 -33.52 11.24 -14.41
CA LEU A 463 -33.14 11.89 -15.69
C LEU A 463 -34.30 12.75 -16.22
N PRO A 464 -34.06 14.02 -16.55
CA PRO A 464 -35.13 14.91 -17.03
C PRO A 464 -35.55 14.58 -18.47
N ALA A 465 -36.78 14.90 -18.85
CA ALA A 465 -37.22 14.81 -20.24
C ALA A 465 -36.36 15.74 -21.14
N LEU A 466 -35.90 15.24 -22.28
CA LEU A 466 -35.10 16.03 -23.21
C LEU A 466 -35.99 16.93 -24.09
N ASP A 467 -35.56 18.18 -24.28
CA ASP A 467 -36.16 19.06 -25.29
C ASP A 467 -35.78 18.65 -26.73
N ALA A 468 -36.52 19.15 -27.67
CA ALA A 468 -36.32 18.84 -29.11
C ALA A 468 -34.92 19.24 -29.63
N PRO A 469 -34.33 20.39 -29.24
CA PRO A 469 -32.98 20.76 -29.64
C PRO A 469 -31.91 19.82 -29.12
N THR A 470 -31.93 19.46 -27.80
CA THR A 470 -30.99 18.53 -27.20
C THR A 470 -31.11 17.15 -27.84
N ARG A 471 -32.34 16.66 -28.05
CA ARG A 471 -32.61 15.37 -28.69
C ARG A 471 -32.06 15.33 -30.14
N ALA A 472 -32.24 16.41 -30.91
CA ALA A 472 -31.67 16.50 -32.25
C ALA A 472 -30.12 16.45 -32.24
N ARG A 473 -29.48 17.10 -31.27
CA ARG A 473 -28.02 17.12 -31.16
C ARG A 473 -27.44 15.77 -30.79
N ILE A 474 -28.04 15.00 -29.87
CA ILE A 474 -27.53 13.68 -29.47
C ILE A 474 -27.86 12.58 -30.50
N GLY A 475 -28.89 12.79 -31.32
CA GLY A 475 -29.34 11.87 -32.39
C GLY A 475 -30.35 10.82 -31.93
N PHE A 476 -31.05 10.21 -32.87
CA PHE A 476 -32.20 9.33 -32.60
C PHE A 476 -31.86 8.13 -31.70
N ARG A 477 -30.85 7.35 -32.07
CA ARG A 477 -30.48 6.13 -31.32
C ARG A 477 -30.06 6.41 -29.86
N ALA A 478 -29.34 7.51 -29.63
CA ALA A 478 -28.95 7.90 -28.29
C ALA A 478 -30.15 8.42 -27.49
N GLY A 479 -31.08 9.11 -28.16
CA GLY A 479 -32.36 9.53 -27.57
C GLY A 479 -33.20 8.35 -27.08
N GLU A 480 -33.32 7.26 -27.87
CA GLU A 480 -34.04 6.04 -27.46
C GLU A 480 -33.39 5.37 -26.24
N ARG A 481 -32.05 5.27 -26.24
CA ARG A 481 -31.30 4.72 -25.06
C ARG A 481 -31.49 5.59 -23.82
N TYR A 482 -31.46 6.92 -23.99
CA TYR A 482 -31.73 7.86 -22.95
C TYR A 482 -33.14 7.68 -22.35
N ASP A 483 -34.15 7.59 -23.22
CA ASP A 483 -35.54 7.41 -22.78
C ASP A 483 -35.74 6.07 -22.09
N ALA A 484 -35.03 5.02 -22.49
CA ALA A 484 -35.06 3.73 -21.82
C ALA A 484 -34.44 3.82 -20.40
N LEU A 485 -33.30 4.46 -20.27
CA LEU A 485 -32.65 4.70 -18.98
C LEU A 485 -33.48 5.61 -18.07
N ALA A 486 -34.04 6.67 -18.62
CA ALA A 486 -34.92 7.59 -17.89
C ALA A 486 -36.17 6.90 -17.36
N ARG A 487 -36.83 6.04 -18.16
CA ARG A 487 -37.96 5.22 -17.71
C ARG A 487 -37.53 4.26 -16.62
N TRP A 488 -36.44 3.54 -16.78
CA TRP A 488 -35.91 2.62 -15.78
C TRP A 488 -35.66 3.32 -14.42
N LEU A 489 -35.07 4.51 -14.45
CA LEU A 489 -34.84 5.34 -13.24
C LEU A 489 -36.16 5.83 -12.64
N THR A 490 -37.12 6.26 -13.46
CA THR A 490 -38.43 6.73 -13.00
C THR A 490 -39.20 5.58 -12.33
N ASP A 491 -39.21 4.40 -12.94
CA ASP A 491 -39.87 3.21 -12.38
C ASP A 491 -39.25 2.82 -11.02
N TYR A 492 -37.90 2.93 -10.91
CA TYR A 492 -37.21 2.69 -9.65
C TYR A 492 -37.54 3.75 -8.58
N LEU A 493 -37.60 5.03 -8.96
CA LEU A 493 -37.92 6.14 -8.06
C LEU A 493 -39.35 6.04 -7.49
N MET A 494 -40.27 5.49 -8.25
CA MET A 494 -41.68 5.27 -7.84
C MET A 494 -41.88 3.96 -7.08
N GLY A 495 -40.91 3.05 -7.11
CA GLY A 495 -40.95 1.75 -6.45
C GLY A 495 -40.38 1.77 -5.03
N GLU A 496 -40.36 0.57 -4.43
CA GLU A 496 -39.73 0.34 -3.13
C GLU A 496 -38.19 0.45 -3.25
N LYS A 497 -37.56 1.16 -2.32
CA LYS A 497 -36.10 1.33 -2.28
C LYS A 497 -35.43 0.05 -1.83
N LEU A 498 -34.52 -0.44 -2.64
CA LEU A 498 -33.70 -1.62 -2.33
C LEU A 498 -32.53 -1.26 -1.41
N PRO A 499 -32.04 -2.20 -0.59
CA PRO A 499 -30.75 -2.04 0.07
C PRO A 499 -29.66 -1.74 -0.96
N PHE A 500 -28.78 -0.80 -0.66
CA PHE A 500 -27.83 -0.26 -1.63
C PHE A 500 -27.00 -1.33 -2.40
N PRO A 501 -26.43 -2.39 -1.75
CA PRO A 501 -25.71 -3.41 -2.50
C PRO A 501 -26.61 -4.19 -3.48
N VAL A 502 -27.88 -4.39 -3.15
CA VAL A 502 -28.87 -5.06 -4.03
C VAL A 502 -29.22 -4.14 -5.20
N PHE A 503 -29.38 -2.85 -4.95
CA PHE A 503 -29.57 -1.85 -6.01
C PHE A 503 -28.41 -1.84 -7.01
N LEU A 504 -27.16 -1.84 -6.53
CA LEU A 504 -25.98 -1.91 -7.41
C LEU A 504 -26.00 -3.16 -8.29
N GLN A 505 -26.41 -4.32 -7.74
CA GLN A 505 -26.57 -5.57 -8.52
C GLN A 505 -27.64 -5.41 -9.59
N LYS A 506 -28.76 -4.75 -9.25
CA LYS A 506 -29.85 -4.48 -10.22
C LYS A 506 -29.37 -3.57 -11.35
N VAL A 507 -28.69 -2.46 -11.05
CA VAL A 507 -28.12 -1.56 -12.06
C VAL A 507 -27.12 -2.31 -12.93
N PHE A 508 -26.24 -3.11 -12.30
CA PHE A 508 -25.28 -3.90 -13.06
C PHE A 508 -25.97 -4.85 -14.05
N GLY A 509 -26.93 -5.66 -13.57
CA GLY A 509 -27.59 -6.68 -14.39
C GLY A 509 -28.50 -6.13 -15.47
N GLU A 510 -29.25 -5.05 -15.19
CA GLU A 510 -30.28 -4.52 -16.09
C GLU A 510 -29.77 -3.38 -16.99
N VAL A 511 -28.76 -2.60 -16.55
CA VAL A 511 -28.28 -1.42 -17.28
C VAL A 511 -26.90 -1.65 -17.90
N LEU A 512 -25.93 -2.22 -17.15
CA LEU A 512 -24.55 -2.32 -17.62
C LEU A 512 -24.26 -3.62 -18.39
N ALA A 513 -24.67 -4.77 -17.86
CA ALA A 513 -24.37 -6.07 -18.46
C ALA A 513 -24.81 -6.18 -19.94
N PRO A 514 -25.94 -5.61 -20.38
CA PRO A 514 -26.33 -5.61 -21.79
C PRO A 514 -25.38 -4.84 -22.73
N LEU A 515 -24.45 -4.04 -22.21
CA LEU A 515 -23.47 -3.29 -23.00
C LEU A 515 -22.33 -4.15 -23.51
N GLY A 516 -22.13 -5.36 -22.94
CA GLY A 516 -21.05 -6.28 -23.27
C GLY A 516 -19.71 -5.80 -22.70
N LEU A 517 -19.48 -6.02 -21.41
CA LEU A 517 -18.26 -5.64 -20.70
C LEU A 517 -17.12 -6.63 -21.01
N ASP A 518 -15.90 -6.11 -21.07
CA ASP A 518 -14.72 -6.96 -21.07
C ASP A 518 -14.39 -7.50 -19.65
N THR A 519 -13.35 -8.33 -19.55
CA THR A 519 -12.99 -8.98 -18.30
C THR A 519 -12.57 -7.98 -17.22
N ASP A 520 -11.80 -6.95 -17.58
CA ASP A 520 -11.27 -5.96 -16.61
C ASP A 520 -12.39 -5.05 -16.11
N GLU A 521 -13.29 -4.64 -16.98
CA GLU A 521 -14.51 -3.88 -16.67
C GLU A 521 -15.43 -4.66 -15.73
N LEU A 522 -15.64 -5.95 -16.04
CA LEU A 522 -16.44 -6.86 -15.21
C LEU A 522 -15.81 -7.03 -13.82
N MET A 523 -14.48 -7.19 -13.73
CA MET A 523 -13.77 -7.33 -12.46
C MET A 523 -13.86 -6.06 -11.63
N SER A 524 -13.79 -4.88 -12.24
CA SER A 524 -13.95 -3.60 -11.56
C SER A 524 -15.35 -3.45 -10.95
N CYS A 525 -16.39 -3.78 -11.70
CA CYS A 525 -17.77 -3.79 -11.18
C CYS A 525 -17.94 -4.79 -10.04
N ARG A 526 -17.46 -6.03 -10.21
CA ARG A 526 -17.50 -7.06 -9.15
C ARG A 526 -16.83 -6.60 -7.87
N GLN A 527 -15.67 -5.95 -7.98
CA GLN A 527 -14.93 -5.44 -6.83
C GLN A 527 -15.72 -4.33 -6.12
N LEU A 528 -16.34 -3.40 -6.88
CA LEU A 528 -17.19 -2.35 -6.31
C LEU A 528 -18.40 -2.94 -5.55
N LEU A 529 -19.11 -3.91 -6.15
CA LEU A 529 -20.24 -4.57 -5.51
C LEU A 529 -19.82 -5.28 -4.20
N ALA A 530 -18.71 -6.02 -4.24
CA ALA A 530 -18.19 -6.70 -3.05
C ALA A 530 -17.75 -5.71 -1.95
N SER A 531 -17.18 -4.56 -2.33
CA SER A 531 -16.81 -3.51 -1.40
C SER A 531 -18.04 -2.86 -0.76
N ALA A 532 -19.03 -2.49 -1.56
CA ALA A 532 -20.29 -1.92 -1.07
C ALA A 532 -21.02 -2.87 -0.09
N GLN A 533 -21.01 -4.18 -0.39
CA GLN A 533 -21.61 -5.18 0.50
C GLN A 533 -20.88 -5.25 1.85
N ARG A 534 -19.54 -5.29 1.86
CA ARG A 534 -18.75 -5.31 3.10
C ARG A 534 -18.96 -4.03 3.92
N PHE A 535 -19.01 -2.89 3.23
CA PHE A 535 -19.20 -1.59 3.87
C PHE A 535 -20.59 -1.47 4.49
N ALA A 536 -21.65 -1.91 3.80
CA ALA A 536 -23.02 -1.90 4.33
C ALA A 536 -23.14 -2.74 5.61
N VAL A 537 -22.55 -3.95 5.62
CA VAL A 537 -22.50 -4.81 6.82
C VAL A 537 -21.74 -4.12 7.97
N ALA A 538 -20.66 -3.38 7.67
CA ALA A 538 -19.92 -2.63 8.66
C ALA A 538 -20.75 -1.45 9.24
N CYS A 539 -21.44 -0.69 8.39
CA CYS A 539 -22.34 0.40 8.81
C CYS A 539 -23.44 -0.11 9.73
N GLU A 540 -24.10 -1.22 9.35
CA GLU A 540 -25.14 -1.83 10.16
C GLU A 540 -24.62 -2.24 11.55
N ALA A 541 -23.46 -2.89 11.59
CA ALA A 541 -22.86 -3.33 12.84
C ALA A 541 -22.32 -2.19 13.72
N LEU A 542 -22.06 -1.01 13.15
CA LEU A 542 -21.67 0.21 13.86
C LEU A 542 -22.86 1.07 14.30
N GLY A 543 -24.11 0.62 14.05
CA GLY A 543 -25.32 1.35 14.42
C GLY A 543 -25.72 2.48 13.45
N HIS A 544 -25.11 2.55 12.27
CA HIS A 544 -25.48 3.48 11.20
C HIS A 544 -26.49 2.83 10.23
N ALA A 545 -27.53 2.19 10.79
CA ALA A 545 -28.45 1.30 10.08
C ALA A 545 -29.78 1.98 9.64
N ASP A 546 -29.72 3.13 9.03
CA ASP A 546 -30.83 3.58 8.19
C ASP A 546 -30.71 2.91 6.81
N ASN A 547 -31.81 2.39 6.24
CA ASN A 547 -31.79 1.54 5.03
C ASN A 547 -31.07 2.17 3.82
N THR A 548 -30.98 3.50 3.76
CA THR A 548 -30.29 4.25 2.69
C THR A 548 -28.93 4.81 3.14
N ALA A 549 -28.70 4.96 4.44
CA ALA A 549 -27.50 5.57 5.00
C ALA A 549 -26.18 4.83 4.60
N PRO A 550 -26.10 3.49 4.58
CA PRO A 550 -24.88 2.81 4.14
C PRO A 550 -24.44 3.17 2.73
N GLY A 551 -25.40 3.34 1.80
CA GLY A 551 -25.10 3.74 0.43
C GLY A 551 -24.55 5.16 0.33
N ARG A 552 -25.16 6.11 1.05
CA ARG A 552 -24.67 7.49 1.14
C ARG A 552 -23.25 7.54 1.69
N HIS A 553 -23.01 6.90 2.82
CA HIS A 553 -21.67 6.85 3.45
C HIS A 553 -20.62 6.18 2.55
N PHE A 554 -20.98 5.13 1.83
CA PHE A 554 -20.10 4.49 0.88
C PHE A 554 -19.70 5.43 -0.27
N VAL A 555 -20.65 6.14 -0.85
CA VAL A 555 -20.39 7.11 -1.92
C VAL A 555 -19.57 8.29 -1.41
N GLU A 556 -19.85 8.80 -0.21
CA GLU A 556 -19.05 9.85 0.43
C GLU A 556 -17.60 9.39 0.64
N MET A 557 -17.38 8.17 1.16
CA MET A 557 -16.05 7.58 1.32
C MET A 557 -15.30 7.51 -0.02
N LEU A 558 -15.94 7.01 -1.08
CA LEU A 558 -15.33 6.93 -2.41
C LEU A 558 -14.95 8.32 -2.96
N ARG A 559 -15.82 9.32 -2.75
CA ARG A 559 -15.57 10.69 -3.23
C ARG A 559 -14.49 11.43 -2.47
N ARG A 560 -14.41 11.24 -1.15
CA ARG A 560 -13.34 11.81 -0.32
C ARG A 560 -11.96 11.31 -0.78
N GLY A 561 -11.81 10.02 -1.05
CA GLY A 561 -10.64 9.43 -1.71
C GLY A 561 -9.31 9.77 -1.08
N THR A 562 -9.26 9.98 0.23
CA THR A 562 -8.08 10.44 0.97
C THR A 562 -7.00 9.36 1.09
N VAL A 563 -7.41 8.10 1.08
CA VAL A 563 -6.55 6.94 0.81
C VAL A 563 -6.94 6.44 -0.58
N ALA A 564 -6.65 5.23 -0.95
CA ALA A 564 -7.01 4.71 -2.28
C ALA A 564 -8.52 4.52 -2.49
N ALA A 565 -9.33 4.71 -1.47
CA ALA A 565 -10.79 4.55 -1.44
C ALA A 565 -11.24 3.30 -2.21
N GLU A 566 -10.80 2.14 -1.73
CA GLU A 566 -10.89 0.84 -2.39
C GLU A 566 -10.11 0.80 -3.72
N SER A 567 -8.96 0.17 -3.68
CA SER A 567 -8.06 0.07 -4.84
C SER A 567 -8.49 -1.03 -5.79
N LEU A 568 -8.39 -0.77 -7.09
CA LEU A 568 -8.50 -1.83 -8.09
C LEU A 568 -7.33 -2.80 -7.98
N GLU A 569 -7.63 -4.09 -7.96
CA GLU A 569 -6.62 -5.15 -8.11
C GLU A 569 -6.15 -5.12 -9.58
N GLY A 570 -4.99 -4.53 -9.82
CA GLY A 570 -4.46 -4.37 -11.18
C GLY A 570 -3.70 -5.60 -11.66
N ASN A 571 -3.82 -5.90 -12.95
CA ASN A 571 -2.93 -6.83 -13.64
C ASN A 571 -1.54 -6.16 -13.76
N THR A 572 -0.51 -6.79 -13.22
CA THR A 572 0.87 -6.26 -13.22
C THR A 572 1.67 -6.69 -14.45
N GLU A 573 1.07 -7.40 -15.39
CA GLU A 573 1.72 -7.90 -16.59
C GLU A 573 1.72 -6.87 -17.72
N GLY A 574 2.87 -6.63 -18.32
CA GLY A 574 3.08 -5.73 -19.45
C GLY A 574 4.49 -5.15 -19.46
N ASP A 575 5.05 -4.99 -20.66
CA ASP A 575 6.35 -4.36 -20.89
C ASP A 575 6.19 -2.84 -20.90
N ALA A 576 6.27 -2.21 -19.72
CA ALA A 576 6.08 -0.77 -19.54
C ALA A 576 7.16 -0.19 -18.62
N VAL A 577 7.58 1.05 -18.88
CA VAL A 577 8.45 1.83 -18.00
C VAL A 577 7.76 2.02 -16.66
N LEU A 578 8.46 1.74 -15.57
CA LEU A 578 7.92 1.86 -14.21
C LEU A 578 8.09 3.29 -13.69
N LEU A 579 7.02 3.91 -13.22
CA LEU A 579 7.05 5.16 -12.46
C LEU A 579 6.69 4.88 -11.00
N ALA A 580 7.57 5.25 -10.07
CA ALA A 580 7.41 4.88 -8.66
C ALA A 580 7.98 5.92 -7.71
N THR A 581 7.50 5.92 -6.45
CA THR A 581 8.29 6.44 -5.33
C THR A 581 9.33 5.40 -4.90
N PRO A 582 10.40 5.81 -4.19
CA PRO A 582 11.41 4.88 -3.68
C PRO A 582 10.81 3.69 -2.94
N TYR A 583 9.91 3.93 -2.00
CA TYR A 583 9.25 2.87 -1.24
C TYR A 583 8.40 1.95 -2.12
N ALA A 584 7.59 2.51 -3.01
CA ALA A 584 6.74 1.72 -3.92
C ALA A 584 7.57 0.79 -4.80
N TYR A 585 8.72 1.27 -5.33
CA TYR A 585 9.63 0.44 -6.11
C TYR A 585 10.28 -0.68 -5.27
N LEU A 586 10.78 -0.33 -4.08
CA LEU A 586 11.47 -1.28 -3.21
C LEU A 586 10.58 -2.44 -2.74
N VAL A 587 9.30 -2.18 -2.46
CA VAL A 587 8.37 -3.23 -1.99
C VAL A 587 7.92 -4.20 -3.09
N THR A 588 8.11 -3.87 -4.39
CA THR A 588 7.86 -4.82 -5.49
C THR A 588 8.86 -5.97 -5.54
N GLY A 589 10.05 -5.76 -5.02
CA GLY A 589 11.16 -6.71 -5.12
C GLY A 589 11.76 -6.82 -6.53
N GLN A 590 11.41 -5.92 -7.46
CA GLN A 590 11.95 -5.91 -8.82
C GLN A 590 13.35 -5.28 -8.89
N ALA A 591 14.07 -5.56 -9.98
CA ALA A 591 15.33 -4.91 -10.34
C ALA A 591 15.22 -4.44 -11.80
N SER A 592 15.80 -3.29 -12.11
CA SER A 592 15.79 -2.68 -13.44
C SER A 592 17.19 -2.63 -14.04
N ALA A 593 17.31 -2.64 -15.36
CA ALA A 593 18.59 -2.36 -16.02
C ALA A 593 19.02 -0.93 -15.75
N TYR A 594 18.11 0.02 -15.92
CA TYR A 594 18.37 1.43 -15.67
C TYR A 594 17.38 2.00 -14.65
N GLN A 595 17.88 2.89 -13.78
CA GLN A 595 17.07 3.70 -12.90
C GLN A 595 17.32 5.19 -13.15
N VAL A 596 16.24 5.95 -13.32
CA VAL A 596 16.27 7.41 -13.43
C VAL A 596 15.68 7.99 -12.15
N TRP A 597 16.53 8.64 -11.33
CA TRP A 597 16.09 9.26 -10.09
C TRP A 597 15.79 10.74 -10.33
N LEU A 598 14.53 11.11 -10.19
CA LEU A 598 14.03 12.45 -10.44
C LEU A 598 14.09 13.34 -9.20
N ASP A 599 14.10 14.64 -9.45
CA ASP A 599 14.04 15.67 -8.41
C ASP A 599 15.07 15.40 -7.29
N VAL A 600 16.34 15.03 -7.63
CA VAL A 600 17.36 14.74 -6.62
C VAL A 600 17.75 15.99 -5.80
N SER A 601 17.44 17.19 -6.30
CA SER A 601 17.51 18.45 -5.57
C SER A 601 16.37 18.66 -4.56
N SER A 602 15.36 17.75 -4.50
CA SER A 602 14.23 17.89 -3.58
C SER A 602 14.52 17.33 -2.19
N GLU A 603 14.08 18.04 -1.14
CA GLU A 603 14.04 17.55 0.24
C GLU A 603 13.20 16.29 0.43
N GLY A 604 12.33 15.97 -0.54
CA GLY A 604 11.49 14.77 -0.52
C GLY A 604 12.24 13.44 -0.48
N TRP A 605 13.55 13.43 -0.80
CA TRP A 605 14.42 12.26 -0.62
C TRP A 605 14.77 11.97 0.84
N PHE A 606 14.51 12.94 1.74
CA PHE A 606 14.73 12.84 3.18
C PHE A 606 13.42 13.09 3.96
N PRO A 607 12.37 12.30 3.76
CA PRO A 607 11.07 12.52 4.40
C PRO A 607 11.17 12.32 5.91
N SER A 608 10.48 13.17 6.70
CA SER A 608 10.26 12.92 8.13
C SER A 608 9.09 11.96 8.32
N ASP A 609 9.30 10.95 9.18
CA ASP A 609 8.25 10.03 9.60
C ASP A 609 7.33 10.66 10.67
N ALA A 610 7.84 11.64 11.42
CA ALA A 610 7.06 12.38 12.40
C ALA A 610 6.11 13.37 11.70
N LYS A 611 4.87 13.41 12.16
CA LYS A 611 3.82 14.35 11.70
C LYS A 611 3.26 15.09 12.91
N GLU A 612 2.25 15.92 12.68
CA GLU A 612 1.66 16.78 13.72
C GLU A 612 1.17 16.00 14.95
N LEU A 613 0.50 14.85 14.74
CA LEU A 613 -0.06 14.01 15.81
C LEU A 613 0.49 12.58 15.84
N THR A 614 1.52 12.26 15.07
CA THR A 614 2.11 10.91 15.05
C THR A 614 3.63 10.94 15.00
N ASN A 615 4.24 10.00 15.70
CA ASN A 615 5.66 9.71 15.60
C ASN A 615 5.90 8.19 15.78
N PRO A 616 6.26 7.45 14.70
CA PRO A 616 6.44 6.01 14.78
C PRO A 616 7.58 5.56 15.69
N HIS A 617 8.59 6.41 15.88
CA HIS A 617 9.75 6.10 16.74
C HIS A 617 9.38 6.17 18.21
N VAL A 618 8.52 7.13 18.60
CA VAL A 618 7.96 7.24 19.96
C VAL A 618 7.01 6.08 20.27
N LEU A 619 6.24 5.63 19.27
CA LEU A 619 5.34 4.48 19.36
C LEU A 619 6.07 3.15 19.06
N SER A 620 7.34 3.03 19.43
CA SER A 620 8.13 1.81 19.31
C SER A 620 8.46 1.21 20.68
N ARG A 621 8.79 -0.09 20.70
CA ARG A 621 9.26 -0.77 21.93
C ARG A 621 10.59 -0.23 22.44
N ARG A 622 11.37 0.39 21.57
CA ARG A 622 12.71 0.90 21.88
C ARG A 622 12.71 2.31 22.43
N TRP A 623 11.57 3.00 22.35
CA TRP A 623 11.53 4.37 22.86
C TRP A 623 11.79 4.39 24.37
N PRO A 624 12.82 5.11 24.83
CA PRO A 624 13.18 5.13 26.24
C PRO A 624 12.12 5.90 27.05
N ALA A 625 11.89 5.47 28.28
CA ALA A 625 11.04 6.19 29.21
C ALA A 625 11.60 7.60 29.45
N GLY A 626 10.78 8.64 29.29
CA GLY A 626 11.19 10.03 29.43
C GLY A 626 12.02 10.59 28.27
N GLY A 627 12.17 9.83 27.18
CA GLY A 627 12.82 10.32 25.96
C GLY A 627 12.07 11.51 25.35
N ARG A 628 12.81 12.43 24.74
CA ARG A 628 12.26 13.57 23.98
C ARG A 628 12.69 13.46 22.55
N TRP A 629 11.78 13.79 21.63
CA TRP A 629 12.04 13.84 20.19
C TRP A 629 12.36 15.29 19.82
N ASP A 630 13.52 15.52 19.28
CA ASP A 630 13.99 16.84 18.83
C ASP A 630 14.42 16.82 17.36
N ASP A 631 14.72 17.98 16.80
CA ASP A 631 15.11 18.14 15.41
C ASP A 631 16.40 17.38 15.07
N SER A 632 17.32 17.22 16.02
CA SER A 632 18.57 16.50 15.77
C SER A 632 18.31 15.00 15.60
N MET A 633 17.42 14.44 16.40
CA MET A 633 16.98 13.05 16.26
C MET A 633 16.22 12.84 14.96
N ASP A 634 15.32 13.77 14.59
CA ASP A 634 14.58 13.71 13.32
C ASP A 634 15.54 13.71 12.13
N GLN A 635 16.51 14.62 12.11
CA GLN A 635 17.51 14.71 11.05
C GLN A 635 18.37 13.44 10.97
N ALA A 636 18.81 12.89 12.11
CA ALA A 636 19.61 11.66 12.13
C ALA A 636 18.82 10.47 11.55
N VAL A 637 17.55 10.33 11.93
CA VAL A 637 16.66 9.27 11.40
C VAL A 637 16.39 9.47 9.91
N ARG A 638 16.09 10.67 9.46
CA ARG A 638 15.90 10.99 8.04
C ARG A 638 17.09 10.60 7.19
N ARG A 639 18.33 10.95 7.64
CA ARG A 639 19.57 10.55 6.96
C ARG A 639 19.75 9.05 6.91
N GLN A 640 19.53 8.34 8.02
CA GLN A 640 19.65 6.89 8.07
C GLN A 640 18.64 6.20 7.14
N ASN A 641 17.39 6.67 7.11
CA ASN A 641 16.37 6.16 6.22
C ASN A 641 16.70 6.43 4.74
N ALA A 642 17.16 7.63 4.41
CA ALA A 642 17.60 7.99 3.07
C ALA A 642 18.81 7.13 2.62
N ALA A 643 19.83 6.97 3.47
CA ALA A 643 20.99 6.13 3.19
C ALA A 643 20.59 4.67 2.92
N ARG A 644 19.66 4.12 3.68
CA ARG A 644 19.10 2.78 3.46
C ARG A 644 18.38 2.70 2.12
N THR A 645 17.57 3.71 1.82
CA THR A 645 16.78 3.80 0.58
C THR A 645 17.68 3.86 -0.66
N VAL A 646 18.64 4.78 -0.70
CA VAL A 646 19.54 4.92 -1.85
C VAL A 646 20.42 3.68 -2.06
N ARG A 647 20.87 3.05 -0.97
CA ARG A 647 21.60 1.76 -1.02
C ARG A 647 20.76 0.66 -1.67
N ALA A 648 19.52 0.50 -1.22
CA ALA A 648 18.64 -0.55 -1.72
C ALA A 648 18.21 -0.32 -3.18
N LEU A 649 18.00 0.93 -3.59
CA LEU A 649 17.70 1.29 -4.98
C LEU A 649 18.88 0.95 -5.89
N ALA A 650 20.09 1.44 -5.57
CA ALA A 650 21.29 1.20 -6.39
C ALA A 650 21.60 -0.30 -6.51
N ARG A 651 21.38 -1.10 -5.46
CA ARG A 651 21.52 -2.57 -5.50
C ARG A 651 20.50 -3.30 -6.37
N ARG A 652 19.48 -2.61 -6.85
CA ARG A 652 18.48 -3.13 -7.80
C ARG A 652 18.63 -2.54 -9.19
N CYS A 653 19.80 -1.98 -9.49
CA CYS A 653 20.16 -1.43 -10.79
C CYS A 653 21.26 -2.26 -11.44
N ARG A 654 21.00 -2.85 -12.63
CA ARG A 654 21.92 -3.76 -13.29
C ARG A 654 22.90 -3.10 -14.25
N ALA A 655 22.56 -1.93 -14.82
CA ALA A 655 23.38 -1.30 -15.85
C ALA A 655 23.79 0.13 -15.52
N GLY A 656 22.86 1.05 -15.20
CA GLY A 656 23.24 2.45 -15.00
C GLY A 656 22.22 3.28 -14.21
N LEU A 657 22.73 4.26 -13.47
CA LEU A 657 21.96 5.23 -12.71
C LEU A 657 21.97 6.59 -13.44
N VAL A 658 20.83 7.22 -13.54
CA VAL A 658 20.64 8.58 -14.05
C VAL A 658 20.05 9.43 -12.94
N PHE A 659 20.71 10.56 -12.63
CA PHE A 659 20.25 11.53 -11.63
C PHE A 659 19.73 12.76 -12.36
N ALA A 660 18.45 13.09 -12.19
CA ALA A 660 17.83 14.23 -12.84
C ALA A 660 17.35 15.25 -11.79
N GLU A 661 17.68 16.51 -12.03
CA GLU A 661 17.35 17.61 -11.14
C GLU A 661 16.97 18.86 -11.89
N SER A 662 16.26 19.75 -11.19
CA SER A 662 15.99 21.11 -11.62
C SER A 662 16.34 22.10 -10.53
N ALA A 663 16.80 23.30 -10.93
CA ALA A 663 17.08 24.38 -9.99
C ALA A 663 15.79 24.88 -9.31
N TYR A 664 14.67 24.86 -10.03
CA TYR A 664 13.38 25.32 -9.52
C TYR A 664 12.34 24.20 -9.46
N SER A 665 11.54 24.22 -8.38
CA SER A 665 10.36 23.36 -8.22
C SER A 665 9.24 23.71 -9.21
N SER A 666 8.20 22.87 -9.28
CA SER A 666 6.97 23.18 -10.04
C SER A 666 6.26 24.46 -9.57
N ALA A 667 6.50 24.90 -8.34
CA ALA A 667 5.97 26.13 -7.75
C ALA A 667 6.90 27.33 -7.89
N GLY A 668 8.06 27.17 -8.56
CA GLY A 668 9.04 28.24 -8.79
C GLY A 668 9.97 28.54 -7.59
N PHE A 669 10.01 27.67 -6.58
CA PHE A 669 10.97 27.80 -5.47
C PHE A 669 12.29 27.13 -5.83
N GLU A 670 13.40 27.74 -5.42
CA GLU A 670 14.73 27.14 -5.55
C GLU A 670 14.82 25.82 -4.79
N HIS A 671 15.45 24.82 -5.41
CA HIS A 671 15.75 23.54 -4.82
C HIS A 671 17.23 23.43 -4.45
N GLY A 672 17.54 23.19 -3.17
CA GLY A 672 18.89 23.01 -2.66
C GLY A 672 19.03 21.73 -1.84
N GLY A 673 18.46 20.61 -2.33
CA GLY A 673 18.36 19.37 -1.57
C GLY A 673 19.70 18.72 -1.26
N VAL A 674 19.76 18.05 -0.10
CA VAL A 674 20.96 17.41 0.44
C VAL A 674 21.53 16.35 -0.52
N LEU A 675 20.67 15.59 -1.25
CA LEU A 675 21.15 14.56 -2.18
C LEU A 675 21.88 15.16 -3.37
N SER A 676 21.43 16.28 -3.93
CA SER A 676 22.12 16.99 -5.00
C SER A 676 23.52 17.44 -4.57
N LEU A 677 23.64 18.07 -3.38
CA LEU A 677 24.93 18.48 -2.82
C LEU A 677 25.90 17.31 -2.60
N ILE A 678 25.37 16.15 -2.21
CA ILE A 678 26.18 14.94 -2.08
C ILE A 678 26.66 14.45 -3.45
N LEU A 679 25.80 14.49 -4.45
CA LEU A 679 26.15 14.10 -5.83
C LEU A 679 27.18 15.06 -6.43
N ASP A 680 27.12 16.39 -6.17
CA ASP A 680 28.13 17.37 -6.56
C ASP A 680 29.52 16.96 -6.07
N ARG A 681 29.63 16.63 -4.79
CA ARG A 681 30.89 16.20 -4.17
C ARG A 681 31.40 14.88 -4.72
N LEU A 682 30.50 13.92 -4.94
CA LEU A 682 30.87 12.58 -5.44
C LEU A 682 31.28 12.59 -6.91
N LEU A 683 30.69 13.44 -7.73
CA LEU A 683 30.91 13.50 -9.17
C LEU A 683 31.95 14.57 -9.58
N GLY A 684 32.48 15.35 -8.61
CA GLY A 684 33.52 16.34 -8.86
C GLY A 684 33.03 17.56 -9.64
N VAL A 685 31.75 17.88 -9.58
CA VAL A 685 31.21 19.14 -10.13
C VAL A 685 31.35 20.19 -9.04
N ASP A 686 32.62 20.61 -8.80
CA ASP A 686 32.86 21.79 -8.00
C ASP A 686 32.29 23.00 -8.75
N GLY A 687 31.53 23.83 -8.04
CA GLY A 687 30.74 24.91 -8.59
C GLY A 687 31.53 25.80 -9.55
N ALA A 688 31.02 25.95 -10.77
CA ALA A 688 31.30 27.03 -11.65
C ALA A 688 30.32 28.16 -11.36
#